data_7e02a78375cdc37c0781402b9b09d8ce
#
_entry.id   7e02a78375cdc37c0781402b9b09d8ce
#
_cell.length_a   1.000
_cell.length_b   1.000
_cell.length_c   1.000
_cell.angle_alpha   90.00
_cell.angle_beta   90.00
_cell.angle_gamma   90.00
#
_symmetry.space_group_name_H-M   'P 1'
#
loop_
_entity.id
_entity.type
_entity.pdbx_description
1 polymer ?
#
loop_
_entity_poly.entity_id
_entity_poly.type
_entity_poly.pdbx_seq_one_letter_code
_entity_poly.pdbx_strand_id
1 'polypeptide(L)'
;MKNLYRLSPLAVLVLASCSSNQTVDPNAIPEGTILKVALLETTDLHQNILSYDYYGLKADTSLGLERTATLIKAARAENPNTVLLDDGDVIQGTLLGDYQAVAAPVTCSGTLAVHKVMNALKYDGAGIGNHEFNYGLTFLSQITNTDFAITGVQKPGACGAPNFPLVLSNVVGVTSLKPIFNPYAIIAKQFSATKPDGSSIDVKLNVGIMGFVPPQIMDWDQKHLAGKVMVNGVQESANTYVPELRSKGADLVVALSHGGLDASAYSPKMENGSLHLSTTGIDALMLGHAHLIFPKAKEIGAPALDASLAALPASQVDTVKGLVNGVPAVMAQSWGRRLGIIQMVLKYQAGKWVVQKELTNVEARGFKYKDGTTIVDADASIAPLVDTEHKATLNYATQAIGTTSDFEMSAYFALAGDVSAIQIVNQAQIDYVKNFIASSTDTTIASYKTIPVISCSAPFKAGRNGPTDFTDVAPTATVANPFGLQVRHPGDLYLYGNNNLQAVKIKGADLKNWLETSAKQFAKIDPAASAEQDLVPSYSTIYNYDVFFAENNALTYQIDVTQAAGSRIVNLTYAGKAVVATDDFIVATNDYRAGGGGNFPGIDGSKTIIKSPDANQAVVSSFLKKQAKITAATNGTGQSWSFVKTITQGPVILRSAPGKIAVARTLGLHRVSSEGSLDTSGFAKYTIDLSK
;
A
#
# COMPACT_ATOMS: atom_id res chain seq x y z
N MET A 1 -108.89 -4.97 14.82
CA MET A 1 -109.17 -3.82 15.69
C MET A 1 -107.84 -3.23 16.10
N LYS A 2 -107.72 -1.93 15.90
CA LYS A 2 -106.62 -1.00 16.33
C LYS A 2 -105.31 -1.04 15.58
N ASN A 3 -105.20 -0.13 14.61
CA ASN A 3 -103.97 0.44 14.03
C ASN A 3 -103.17 1.22 15.04
N LEU A 4 -101.80 1.08 14.99
CA LEU A 4 -100.91 2.09 15.53
C LEU A 4 -99.84 2.37 14.51
N TYR A 5 -99.84 3.59 13.98
CA TYR A 5 -98.83 4.19 13.15
C TYR A 5 -97.56 4.47 14.03
N ARG A 6 -96.40 4.06 13.57
CA ARG A 6 -95.16 4.54 14.14
C ARG A 6 -94.45 5.42 13.11
N LEU A 7 -94.26 6.67 13.47
CA LEU A 7 -93.45 7.66 12.83
C LEU A 7 -91.97 7.29 12.99
N SER A 8 -91.17 7.27 11.91
CA SER A 8 -89.70 7.20 11.94
C SER A 8 -89.14 8.60 12.00
N PRO A 9 -88.13 8.86 12.88
CA PRO A 9 -87.41 10.14 12.82
C PRO A 9 -86.28 10.06 11.77
N LEU A 10 -86.27 11.08 10.93
CA LEU A 10 -85.20 11.35 9.95
C LEU A 10 -83.85 11.71 10.71
N ALA A 11 -82.87 10.84 10.67
CA ALA A 11 -81.54 11.17 11.22
C ALA A 11 -80.76 11.99 10.19
N VAL A 12 -80.50 13.26 10.49
CA VAL A 12 -79.58 14.12 9.75
C VAL A 12 -78.15 13.72 10.13
N LEU A 13 -77.46 13.08 9.19
CA LEU A 13 -75.99 12.86 9.34
C LEU A 13 -75.29 14.19 9.06
N VAL A 14 -74.74 14.83 10.12
CA VAL A 14 -73.79 15.87 10.02
C VAL A 14 -72.39 15.20 9.78
N LEU A 15 -71.89 15.29 8.54
CA LEU A 15 -70.51 14.93 8.21
C LEU A 15 -69.58 16.01 8.82
N ALA A 16 -69.03 15.73 10.01
CA ALA A 16 -67.93 16.49 10.55
C ALA A 16 -66.67 16.11 9.74
N SER A 17 -66.28 16.98 8.82
CA SER A 17 -64.95 16.90 8.21
C SER A 17 -63.89 17.21 9.29
N CYS A 18 -63.27 16.16 9.85
CA CYS A 18 -62.06 16.32 10.60
C CYS A 18 -60.94 16.73 9.62
N SER A 19 -60.74 18.01 9.43
CA SER A 19 -59.44 18.51 8.98
C SER A 19 -58.42 18.22 10.08
N SER A 20 -57.64 17.13 9.92
CA SER A 20 -56.47 16.93 10.71
C SER A 20 -55.48 18.05 10.36
N ASN A 21 -55.45 19.12 11.16
CA ASN A 21 -54.30 19.99 11.22
C ASN A 21 -53.13 19.11 11.67
N GLN A 22 -52.43 18.46 10.74
CA GLN A 22 -51.09 18.01 11.00
C GLN A 22 -50.28 19.25 11.32
N THR A 23 -49.91 19.43 12.57
CA THR A 23 -48.90 20.38 12.96
C THR A 23 -47.62 19.90 12.26
N VAL A 24 -47.29 20.55 11.15
CA VAL A 24 -46.00 20.32 10.45
C VAL A 24 -44.90 20.69 11.47
N ASP A 25 -44.09 19.73 11.87
CA ASP A 25 -42.94 19.99 12.67
C ASP A 25 -42.08 21.01 11.89
N PRO A 26 -41.85 22.22 12.41
CA PRO A 26 -41.06 23.22 11.70
C PRO A 26 -39.62 22.80 11.43
N ASN A 27 -39.16 21.71 12.06
CA ASN A 27 -37.85 21.10 11.87
C ASN A 27 -37.86 19.87 10.96
N ALA A 28 -39.07 19.46 10.42
CA ALA A 28 -39.12 18.33 9.51
C ALA A 28 -38.46 18.66 8.18
N ILE A 29 -37.59 17.78 7.73
CA ILE A 29 -36.91 17.90 6.42
C ILE A 29 -37.98 17.69 5.32
N PRO A 30 -38.20 18.66 4.41
CA PRO A 30 -39.18 18.49 3.34
C PRO A 30 -38.82 17.38 2.36
N GLU A 31 -39.80 16.62 1.92
CA GLU A 31 -39.62 15.63 0.83
C GLU A 31 -39.01 16.30 -0.40
N GLY A 32 -38.05 15.60 -1.03
CA GLY A 32 -37.35 16.12 -2.19
C GLY A 32 -36.15 17.04 -1.88
N THR A 33 -35.87 17.33 -0.61
CA THR A 33 -34.68 18.07 -0.21
C THR A 33 -33.40 17.37 -0.70
N ILE A 34 -32.45 18.12 -1.27
CA ILE A 34 -31.19 17.63 -1.82
C ILE A 34 -30.04 18.00 -0.91
N LEU A 35 -29.24 17.04 -0.52
CA LEU A 35 -27.98 17.21 0.21
C LEU A 35 -26.80 16.76 -0.65
N LYS A 36 -25.83 17.63 -0.86
CA LYS A 36 -24.55 17.28 -1.49
C LYS A 36 -23.49 17.13 -0.39
N VAL A 37 -22.81 15.99 -0.37
CA VAL A 37 -21.76 15.66 0.60
C VAL A 37 -20.54 15.15 -0.15
N ALA A 38 -19.34 15.64 0.22
CA ALA A 38 -18.08 15.10 -0.26
C ALA A 38 -17.43 14.26 0.85
N LEU A 39 -17.25 12.97 0.59
CA LEU A 39 -16.39 12.10 1.38
C LEU A 39 -14.97 12.24 0.85
N LEU A 40 -14.03 12.62 1.72
CA LEU A 40 -12.62 12.82 1.40
C LEU A 40 -11.81 11.67 2.01
N GLU A 41 -10.85 11.14 1.26
CA GLU A 41 -10.03 10.01 1.67
C GLU A 41 -8.55 10.33 1.58
N THR A 42 -7.80 9.95 2.62
CA THR A 42 -6.38 9.58 2.52
C THR A 42 -6.22 8.11 2.90
N THR A 43 -5.15 7.48 2.41
CA THR A 43 -4.80 6.10 2.71
C THR A 43 -3.30 5.90 2.59
N ASP A 44 -2.76 4.88 3.27
CA ASP A 44 -1.36 4.47 3.12
C ASP A 44 -0.37 5.65 3.27
N LEU A 45 -0.58 6.49 4.28
CA LEU A 45 0.27 7.66 4.54
C LEU A 45 1.69 7.25 4.91
N HIS A 46 1.88 6.12 5.61
CA HIS A 46 3.18 5.56 5.97
C HIS A 46 4.14 6.61 6.55
N GLN A 47 3.66 7.51 7.42
CA GLN A 47 4.44 8.60 8.01
C GLN A 47 5.05 9.59 6.99
N ASN A 48 4.59 9.63 5.74
CA ASN A 48 5.00 10.62 4.76
C ASN A 48 4.26 11.95 5.00
N ILE A 49 4.64 12.66 6.04
CA ILE A 49 4.02 13.92 6.45
C ILE A 49 4.54 15.09 5.61
N LEU A 50 5.87 15.20 5.54
CA LEU A 50 6.57 16.23 4.77
C LEU A 50 6.96 15.70 3.39
N SER A 51 7.17 16.60 2.44
CA SER A 51 7.72 16.28 1.10
C SER A 51 9.23 15.99 1.21
N TYR A 52 9.59 14.89 1.90
CA TYR A 52 10.98 14.59 2.22
C TYR A 52 11.27 13.07 2.23
N ASP A 53 12.29 12.65 1.49
CA ASP A 53 12.85 11.31 1.52
C ASP A 53 13.93 11.21 2.61
N TYR A 54 13.61 10.57 3.74
CA TYR A 54 14.54 10.40 4.87
C TYR A 54 15.66 9.40 4.58
N TYR A 55 15.50 8.49 3.63
CA TYR A 55 16.56 7.58 3.22
C TYR A 55 17.58 8.28 2.31
N GLY A 56 17.09 9.07 1.35
CA GLY A 56 17.92 9.89 0.45
C GLY A 56 18.38 11.21 1.05
N LEU A 57 17.87 11.62 2.23
CA LEU A 57 18.12 12.93 2.88
C LEU A 57 17.88 14.11 1.93
N LYS A 58 16.80 14.08 1.19
CA LYS A 58 16.48 15.11 0.19
C LYS A 58 14.97 15.41 0.15
N ALA A 59 14.64 16.62 -0.31
CA ALA A 59 13.26 16.97 -0.60
C ALA A 59 12.70 16.07 -1.73
N ASP A 60 11.45 15.64 -1.58
CA ASP A 60 10.69 14.92 -2.60
C ASP A 60 9.29 15.49 -2.72
N THR A 61 9.06 16.30 -3.75
CA THR A 61 7.78 16.97 -3.99
C THR A 61 6.70 16.04 -4.55
N SER A 62 7.01 14.79 -4.79
CA SER A 62 6.05 13.79 -5.30
C SER A 62 5.18 13.17 -4.19
N LEU A 63 5.47 13.44 -2.92
CA LEU A 63 4.81 12.88 -1.76
C LEU A 63 4.57 13.93 -0.66
N GLY A 64 3.83 13.56 0.37
CA GLY A 64 3.70 14.32 1.60
C GLY A 64 2.27 14.78 1.92
N LEU A 65 1.81 14.45 3.13
CA LEU A 65 0.51 14.88 3.64
C LEU A 65 0.38 16.41 3.67
N GLU A 66 1.49 17.15 3.81
CA GLU A 66 1.50 18.62 3.75
C GLU A 66 0.98 19.16 2.40
N ARG A 67 1.18 18.44 1.30
CA ARG A 67 0.62 18.80 -0.02
C ARG A 67 -0.82 18.35 -0.16
N THR A 68 -1.13 17.16 0.36
CA THR A 68 -2.51 16.68 0.42
C THR A 68 -3.38 17.59 1.29
N ALA A 69 -2.81 18.23 2.33
CA ALA A 69 -3.50 19.25 3.13
C ALA A 69 -4.02 20.42 2.29
N THR A 70 -3.26 20.85 1.28
CA THR A 70 -3.71 21.88 0.32
C THR A 70 -4.88 21.36 -0.53
N LEU A 71 -4.84 20.08 -0.99
CA LEU A 71 -5.98 19.48 -1.68
C LEU A 71 -7.22 19.35 -0.80
N ILE A 72 -7.05 19.00 0.48
CA ILE A 72 -8.15 18.93 1.47
C ILE A 72 -8.79 20.31 1.63
N LYS A 73 -7.99 21.37 1.79
CA LYS A 73 -8.49 22.75 1.89
C LYS A 73 -9.26 23.17 0.64
N ALA A 74 -8.74 22.85 -0.55
CA ALA A 74 -9.42 23.13 -1.81
C ALA A 74 -10.74 22.37 -1.93
N ALA A 75 -10.76 21.07 -1.61
CA ALA A 75 -11.97 20.26 -1.65
C ALA A 75 -13.05 20.74 -0.67
N ARG A 76 -12.64 21.22 0.53
CA ARG A 76 -13.56 21.83 1.51
C ARG A 76 -14.11 23.18 1.04
N ALA A 77 -13.33 23.95 0.29
CA ALA A 77 -13.81 25.19 -0.32
C ALA A 77 -14.81 24.94 -1.45
N GLU A 78 -14.59 23.88 -2.27
CA GLU A 78 -15.50 23.45 -3.32
C GLU A 78 -16.81 22.84 -2.76
N ASN A 79 -16.72 22.16 -1.62
CA ASN A 79 -17.80 21.39 -1.00
C ASN A 79 -17.85 21.70 0.51
N PRO A 80 -18.73 22.60 0.97
CA PRO A 80 -18.79 22.95 2.39
C PRO A 80 -19.24 21.79 3.29
N ASN A 81 -19.97 20.81 2.74
CA ASN A 81 -20.38 19.61 3.44
C ASN A 81 -19.36 18.49 3.21
N THR A 82 -18.36 18.32 4.07
CA THR A 82 -17.33 17.30 3.91
C THR A 82 -17.22 16.40 5.14
N VAL A 83 -16.82 15.15 4.86
CA VAL A 83 -16.33 14.19 5.86
C VAL A 83 -14.96 13.71 5.40
N LEU A 84 -13.92 13.92 6.22
CA LEU A 84 -12.54 13.53 5.92
C LEU A 84 -12.17 12.28 6.72
N LEU A 85 -11.80 11.23 6.00
CA LEU A 85 -11.51 9.91 6.53
C LEU A 85 -10.12 9.43 6.08
N ASP A 86 -9.55 8.49 6.82
CA ASP A 86 -8.33 7.78 6.44
C ASP A 86 -8.59 6.27 6.46
N ASP A 87 -8.02 5.53 5.51
CA ASP A 87 -8.26 4.07 5.39
C ASP A 87 -7.20 3.21 6.09
N GLY A 88 -6.22 3.81 6.79
CA GLY A 88 -5.18 3.09 7.53
C GLY A 88 -3.80 3.09 6.86
N ASP A 89 -2.88 2.33 7.43
CA ASP A 89 -1.44 2.31 7.09
C ASP A 89 -0.78 3.68 7.30
N VAL A 90 -0.95 4.21 8.50
CA VAL A 90 -0.54 5.56 8.85
C VAL A 90 0.84 5.58 9.52
N ILE A 91 1.15 4.60 10.41
CA ILE A 91 2.20 4.76 11.43
C ILE A 91 3.57 4.21 11.06
N GLN A 92 3.69 3.32 10.07
CA GLN A 92 4.95 2.67 9.68
C GLN A 92 5.25 2.94 8.20
N GLY A 93 6.53 3.06 7.82
CA GLY A 93 6.97 3.11 6.42
C GLY A 93 8.08 4.12 6.13
N THR A 94 8.47 4.96 7.08
CA THR A 94 9.63 5.86 6.97
C THR A 94 10.50 5.81 8.22
N LEU A 95 11.73 6.34 8.13
CA LEU A 95 12.60 6.49 9.31
C LEU A 95 11.97 7.36 10.42
N LEU A 96 11.00 8.23 10.10
CA LEU A 96 10.27 8.99 11.10
C LEU A 96 9.39 8.07 11.95
N GLY A 97 8.73 7.08 11.33
CA GLY A 97 7.97 6.06 12.04
C GLY A 97 8.87 5.21 12.93
N ASP A 98 9.96 4.69 12.37
CA ASP A 98 10.94 3.88 13.11
C ASP A 98 11.58 4.64 14.26
N TYR A 99 11.90 5.92 14.06
CA TYR A 99 12.43 6.77 15.12
C TYR A 99 11.45 6.86 16.29
N GLN A 100 10.18 7.17 16.00
CA GLN A 100 9.14 7.37 17.02
C GLN A 100 8.59 6.08 17.65
N ALA A 101 8.81 4.93 17.01
CA ALA A 101 8.34 3.63 17.53
C ALA A 101 9.46 2.80 18.18
N VAL A 102 10.71 2.92 17.70
CA VAL A 102 11.81 2.02 18.05
C VAL A 102 13.00 2.76 18.65
N ALA A 103 13.52 3.80 17.99
CA ALA A 103 14.76 4.46 18.43
C ALA A 103 14.54 5.38 19.64
N ALA A 104 13.46 6.16 19.61
CA ALA A 104 13.01 7.03 20.70
C ALA A 104 11.48 6.95 20.81
N PRO A 105 10.94 5.84 21.36
CA PRO A 105 9.50 5.60 21.38
C PRO A 105 8.72 6.75 22.00
N VAL A 106 7.65 7.16 21.32
CA VAL A 106 6.74 8.18 21.83
C VAL A 106 6.16 7.70 23.17
N THR A 107 6.29 8.53 24.20
CA THR A 107 5.71 8.27 25.52
C THR A 107 4.22 8.62 25.56
N CYS A 108 3.51 8.21 26.62
CA CYS A 108 2.08 8.57 26.79
C CYS A 108 1.80 10.07 26.79
N SER A 109 2.76 10.92 27.18
CA SER A 109 2.60 12.39 27.17
C SER A 109 2.73 12.99 25.76
N GLY A 110 3.22 12.20 24.77
CA GLY A 110 3.38 12.64 23.39
C GLY A 110 2.28 12.09 22.46
N THR A 111 2.14 12.74 21.33
CA THR A 111 1.28 12.27 20.21
C THR A 111 2.18 11.99 19.01
N LEU A 112 1.93 10.91 18.30
CA LEU A 112 2.67 10.53 17.10
C LEU A 112 2.60 11.67 16.06
N ALA A 113 3.69 11.94 15.35
CA ALA A 113 3.78 13.10 14.43
C ALA A 113 2.63 13.13 13.42
N VAL A 114 2.32 11.99 12.79
CA VAL A 114 1.21 11.94 11.84
C VAL A 114 -0.15 12.21 12.50
N HIS A 115 -0.38 11.70 13.72
CA HIS A 115 -1.61 11.99 14.45
C HIS A 115 -1.75 13.46 14.81
N LYS A 116 -0.64 14.18 15.13
CA LYS A 116 -0.68 15.64 15.33
C LYS A 116 -1.22 16.36 14.09
N VAL A 117 -0.74 15.96 12.91
CA VAL A 117 -1.15 16.56 11.65
C VAL A 117 -2.59 16.20 11.30
N MET A 118 -2.99 14.93 11.46
CA MET A 118 -4.37 14.49 11.22
C MET A 118 -5.36 15.21 12.15
N ASN A 119 -4.99 15.40 13.44
CA ASN A 119 -5.78 16.19 14.38
C ASN A 119 -5.92 17.66 13.93
N ALA A 120 -4.83 18.28 13.47
CA ALA A 120 -4.83 19.66 12.95
C ALA A 120 -5.66 19.81 11.68
N LEU A 121 -5.64 18.80 10.79
CA LEU A 121 -6.46 18.75 9.58
C LEU A 121 -7.93 18.39 9.84
N LYS A 122 -8.28 18.07 11.10
CA LYS A 122 -9.64 17.73 11.53
C LYS A 122 -10.21 16.55 10.74
N TYR A 123 -9.52 15.41 10.83
CA TYR A 123 -10.09 14.15 10.38
C TYR A 123 -11.34 13.81 11.20
N ASP A 124 -12.33 13.21 10.55
CA ASP A 124 -13.59 12.82 11.16
C ASP A 124 -13.58 11.36 11.63
N GLY A 125 -12.67 10.54 11.12
CA GLY A 125 -12.48 9.14 11.51
C GLY A 125 -11.38 8.45 10.70
N ALA A 126 -10.92 7.28 11.17
CA ALA A 126 -9.97 6.47 10.41
C ALA A 126 -10.18 4.97 10.62
N GLY A 127 -9.82 4.18 9.61
CA GLY A 127 -9.61 2.75 9.66
C GLY A 127 -8.26 2.38 10.28
N ILE A 128 -8.03 1.10 10.43
CA ILE A 128 -6.75 0.49 10.85
C ILE A 128 -6.29 -0.41 9.70
N GLY A 129 -5.10 -0.15 9.16
CA GLY A 129 -4.47 -0.98 8.16
C GLY A 129 -3.56 -2.06 8.75
N ASN A 130 -2.84 -2.76 7.89
CA ASN A 130 -1.94 -3.83 8.34
C ASN A 130 -0.66 -3.28 8.99
N HIS A 131 -0.16 -2.14 8.55
CA HIS A 131 1.07 -1.53 9.08
C HIS A 131 0.90 -0.93 10.49
N GLU A 132 -0.31 -0.76 10.98
CA GLU A 132 -0.56 -0.41 12.38
C GLU A 132 -0.10 -1.50 13.34
N PHE A 133 0.01 -2.77 12.93
CA PHE A 133 0.42 -3.88 13.77
C PHE A 133 1.94 -4.08 13.85
N ASN A 134 2.73 -3.48 12.98
CA ASN A 134 4.16 -3.75 12.81
C ASN A 134 5.02 -3.45 14.05
N TYR A 135 4.64 -2.47 14.86
CA TYR A 135 5.35 -2.14 16.11
C TYR A 135 4.75 -2.85 17.33
N GLY A 136 3.77 -3.75 17.12
CA GLY A 136 3.14 -4.58 18.13
C GLY A 136 1.99 -3.91 18.86
N LEU A 137 1.17 -4.77 19.49
CA LEU A 137 -0.10 -4.36 20.10
C LEU A 137 0.07 -3.38 21.28
N THR A 138 1.15 -3.46 22.04
CA THR A 138 1.40 -2.54 23.17
C THR A 138 1.65 -1.12 22.68
N PHE A 139 2.47 -0.96 21.64
CA PHE A 139 2.70 0.35 21.04
C PHE A 139 1.42 0.91 20.40
N LEU A 140 0.71 0.07 19.63
CA LEU A 140 -0.56 0.47 19.00
C LEU A 140 -1.60 0.88 20.05
N SER A 141 -1.77 0.10 21.12
CA SER A 141 -2.66 0.43 22.25
C SER A 141 -2.33 1.81 22.84
N GLN A 142 -1.04 2.11 23.04
CA GLN A 142 -0.59 3.37 23.60
C GLN A 142 -0.88 4.57 22.69
N ILE A 143 -0.47 4.52 21.42
CA ILE A 143 -0.60 5.65 20.49
C ILE A 143 -2.03 5.93 20.04
N THR A 144 -2.93 4.96 20.21
CA THR A 144 -4.38 5.09 19.95
C THR A 144 -5.19 5.31 21.22
N ASN A 145 -4.54 5.23 22.40
CA ASN A 145 -5.17 5.25 23.72
C ASN A 145 -6.33 4.25 23.86
N THR A 146 -6.18 3.06 23.25
CA THR A 146 -7.19 2.01 23.20
C THR A 146 -6.79 0.83 24.07
N ASP A 147 -7.65 0.43 25.03
CA ASP A 147 -7.47 -0.80 25.80
C ASP A 147 -8.00 -2.00 25.01
N PHE A 148 -7.11 -2.84 24.52
CA PHE A 148 -7.49 -4.04 23.76
C PHE A 148 -8.01 -5.18 24.65
N ALA A 149 -7.88 -5.08 25.97
CA ALA A 149 -8.24 -6.11 26.92
C ALA A 149 -7.61 -7.49 26.61
N ILE A 150 -6.37 -7.49 26.10
CA ILE A 150 -5.61 -8.69 25.71
C ILE A 150 -4.53 -8.95 26.76
N THR A 151 -4.45 -10.19 27.24
CA THR A 151 -3.40 -10.62 28.20
C THR A 151 -2.01 -10.40 27.59
N GLY A 152 -1.13 -9.75 28.34
CA GLY A 152 0.23 -9.43 27.92
C GLY A 152 0.34 -8.18 27.02
N VAL A 153 -0.75 -7.48 26.74
CA VAL A 153 -0.76 -6.15 26.14
C VAL A 153 -0.99 -5.12 27.24
N GLN A 154 -0.09 -4.16 27.33
CA GLN A 154 -0.19 -3.13 28.37
C GLN A 154 -1.42 -2.25 28.11
N LYS A 155 -2.25 -2.09 29.13
CA LYS A 155 -3.34 -1.11 29.10
C LYS A 155 -2.77 0.29 29.09
N PRO A 156 -3.19 1.19 28.15
CA PRO A 156 -2.72 2.56 28.14
C PRO A 156 -3.23 3.34 29.37
N GLY A 157 -2.45 4.34 29.78
CA GLY A 157 -2.90 5.39 30.67
C GLY A 157 -3.68 6.47 29.87
N ALA A 158 -3.63 7.71 30.32
CA ALA A 158 -4.10 8.85 29.52
C ALA A 158 -3.00 9.26 28.52
N CYS A 159 -2.98 8.62 27.36
CA CYS A 159 -1.96 8.83 26.32
C CYS A 159 -2.47 9.80 25.23
N GLY A 160 -1.52 10.52 24.60
CA GLY A 160 -1.81 11.31 23.39
C GLY A 160 -2.22 10.38 22.22
N ALA A 161 -3.33 10.71 21.57
CA ALA A 161 -3.96 9.88 20.56
C ALA A 161 -4.63 10.74 19.46
N PRO A 162 -5.12 10.16 18.37
CA PRO A 162 -6.07 10.81 17.49
C PRO A 162 -7.31 11.31 18.25
N ASN A 163 -7.81 12.48 17.89
CA ASN A 163 -9.02 13.07 18.50
C ASN A 163 -10.31 12.74 17.72
N PHE A 164 -10.24 11.71 16.90
CA PHE A 164 -11.32 11.17 16.08
C PHE A 164 -11.43 9.65 16.28
N PRO A 165 -12.60 9.03 15.99
CA PRO A 165 -12.78 7.60 16.15
C PRO A 165 -11.90 6.78 15.20
N LEU A 166 -11.31 5.70 15.75
CA LEU A 166 -10.64 4.64 15.03
C LEU A 166 -11.56 3.42 14.98
N VAL A 167 -11.70 2.80 13.81
CA VAL A 167 -12.61 1.66 13.61
C VAL A 167 -11.91 0.47 12.96
N LEU A 168 -12.25 -0.75 13.46
CA LEU A 168 -11.79 -2.01 12.89
C LEU A 168 -12.80 -3.13 13.20
N SER A 169 -13.49 -3.61 12.17
CA SER A 169 -14.63 -4.52 12.31
C SER A 169 -14.25 -5.99 12.41
N ASN A 170 -13.12 -6.39 11.81
CA ASN A 170 -12.82 -7.79 11.56
C ASN A 170 -11.69 -8.39 12.41
N VAL A 171 -11.07 -7.64 13.32
CA VAL A 171 -10.05 -8.17 14.24
C VAL A 171 -10.61 -8.29 15.64
N VAL A 172 -10.55 -9.50 16.21
CA VAL A 172 -11.09 -9.82 17.54
C VAL A 172 -10.04 -10.46 18.42
N GLY A 173 -10.14 -10.25 19.73
CA GLY A 173 -9.27 -10.93 20.70
C GLY A 173 -9.61 -12.43 20.78
N VAL A 174 -8.59 -13.30 20.77
CA VAL A 174 -8.78 -14.78 20.82
C VAL A 174 -9.59 -15.21 22.04
N THR A 175 -9.36 -14.61 23.20
CA THR A 175 -10.06 -14.97 24.44
C THR A 175 -11.42 -14.28 24.58
N SER A 176 -11.49 -13.01 24.24
CA SER A 176 -12.71 -12.20 24.41
C SER A 176 -13.74 -12.43 23.32
N LEU A 177 -13.33 -12.84 22.13
CA LEU A 177 -14.11 -12.90 20.89
C LEU A 177 -14.79 -11.56 20.54
N LYS A 178 -14.28 -10.45 21.13
CA LYS A 178 -14.77 -9.09 20.89
C LYS A 178 -13.77 -8.32 20.01
N PRO A 179 -14.25 -7.40 19.17
CA PRO A 179 -13.37 -6.51 18.42
C PRO A 179 -12.37 -5.78 19.34
N ILE A 180 -11.13 -5.64 18.89
CA ILE A 180 -10.08 -4.94 19.65
C ILE A 180 -10.15 -3.42 19.53
N PHE A 181 -10.76 -2.92 18.47
CA PHE A 181 -11.22 -1.54 18.30
C PHE A 181 -12.74 -1.49 18.23
N ASN A 182 -13.30 -0.29 18.26
CA ASN A 182 -14.71 -0.13 17.91
C ASN A 182 -14.95 -0.67 16.49
N PRO A 183 -15.88 -1.61 16.29
CA PRO A 183 -16.11 -2.17 14.95
C PRO A 183 -16.66 -1.13 13.96
N TYR A 184 -17.27 -0.08 14.45
CA TYR A 184 -17.80 1.06 13.68
C TYR A 184 -17.94 2.28 14.56
N ALA A 185 -18.16 3.45 13.92
CA ALA A 185 -18.56 4.68 14.58
C ALA A 185 -19.64 5.41 13.76
N ILE A 186 -20.45 6.25 14.42
CA ILE A 186 -21.40 7.14 13.75
C ILE A 186 -20.94 8.57 13.92
N ILE A 187 -20.57 9.21 12.82
CA ILE A 187 -20.17 10.62 12.72
C ILE A 187 -21.41 11.42 12.43
N ALA A 188 -21.89 12.15 13.43
CA ALA A 188 -23.06 13.03 13.29
C ALA A 188 -22.60 14.46 12.96
N LYS A 189 -22.95 14.95 11.77
CA LYS A 189 -22.59 16.32 11.31
C LYS A 189 -23.82 17.10 10.87
N GLN A 190 -23.73 18.41 11.06
CA GLN A 190 -24.70 19.37 10.50
C GLN A 190 -24.23 19.79 9.11
N PHE A 191 -25.12 19.74 8.15
CA PHE A 191 -24.87 20.09 6.77
C PHE A 191 -25.94 21.00 6.21
N SER A 192 -25.60 21.82 5.24
CA SER A 192 -26.55 22.66 4.52
C SER A 192 -27.11 21.92 3.32
N ALA A 193 -28.45 21.76 3.27
CA ALA A 193 -29.17 21.13 2.20
C ALA A 193 -30.06 22.12 1.46
N THR A 194 -30.48 21.79 0.23
CA THR A 194 -31.36 22.62 -0.61
C THR A 194 -32.75 22.02 -0.65
N LYS A 195 -33.76 22.78 -0.20
CA LYS A 195 -35.16 22.40 -0.27
C LYS A 195 -35.67 22.45 -1.72
N PRO A 196 -36.86 21.83 -2.04
CA PRO A 196 -37.42 21.90 -3.37
C PRO A 196 -37.74 23.31 -3.87
N ASP A 197 -37.95 24.27 -2.98
CA ASP A 197 -38.18 25.68 -3.32
C ASP A 197 -36.88 26.47 -3.59
N GLY A 198 -35.71 25.79 -3.51
CA GLY A 198 -34.38 26.38 -3.71
C GLY A 198 -33.79 27.04 -2.46
N SER A 199 -34.52 27.16 -1.36
CA SER A 199 -33.99 27.72 -0.10
C SER A 199 -33.13 26.69 0.65
N SER A 200 -32.22 27.19 1.51
CA SER A 200 -31.34 26.35 2.34
C SER A 200 -32.04 25.88 3.62
N ILE A 201 -31.64 24.72 4.11
CA ILE A 201 -31.98 24.19 5.44
C ILE A 201 -30.79 23.43 6.01
N ASP A 202 -30.52 23.63 7.30
CA ASP A 202 -29.53 22.83 8.00
C ASP A 202 -30.13 21.48 8.39
N VAL A 203 -29.42 20.40 8.05
CA VAL A 203 -29.85 19.03 8.32
C VAL A 203 -28.73 18.24 9.01
N LYS A 204 -29.11 17.34 9.89
CA LYS A 204 -28.18 16.38 10.49
C LYS A 204 -28.07 15.17 9.56
N LEU A 205 -26.84 14.74 9.28
CA LEU A 205 -26.53 13.49 8.62
C LEU A 205 -25.68 12.62 9.53
N ASN A 206 -26.05 11.37 9.72
CA ASN A 206 -25.33 10.37 10.48
C ASN A 206 -24.54 9.48 9.50
N VAL A 207 -23.22 9.68 9.42
CA VAL A 207 -22.35 8.85 8.59
C VAL A 207 -21.76 7.75 9.44
N GLY A 208 -22.20 6.52 9.21
CA GLY A 208 -21.59 5.31 9.82
C GLY A 208 -20.30 4.96 9.08
N ILE A 209 -19.22 4.77 9.82
CA ILE A 209 -17.94 4.29 9.28
C ILE A 209 -17.60 2.94 9.90
N MET A 210 -16.97 2.06 9.14
CA MET A 210 -16.47 0.77 9.61
C MET A 210 -15.15 0.42 8.89
N GLY A 211 -14.21 -0.24 9.60
CA GLY A 211 -12.87 -0.52 9.11
C GLY A 211 -12.64 -2.01 8.88
N PHE A 212 -11.81 -2.35 7.90
CA PHE A 212 -11.41 -3.73 7.60
C PHE A 212 -9.94 -3.80 7.22
N VAL A 213 -9.27 -4.88 7.64
CA VAL A 213 -7.87 -5.19 7.31
C VAL A 213 -7.78 -6.57 6.67
N PRO A 214 -6.78 -6.83 5.79
CA PRO A 214 -6.55 -8.16 5.24
C PRO A 214 -6.33 -9.21 6.31
N PRO A 215 -6.98 -10.39 6.23
CA PRO A 215 -6.76 -11.47 7.20
C PRO A 215 -5.31 -11.96 7.26
N GLN A 216 -4.51 -11.72 6.23
CA GLN A 216 -3.10 -12.09 6.13
C GLN A 216 -2.18 -11.36 7.13
N ILE A 217 -2.65 -10.34 7.86
CA ILE A 217 -1.89 -9.77 8.99
C ILE A 217 -1.48 -10.85 10.00
N MET A 218 -2.23 -11.96 10.09
CA MET A 218 -1.90 -13.09 10.95
C MET A 218 -0.60 -13.79 10.54
N ASP A 219 -0.23 -13.73 9.27
CA ASP A 219 1.04 -14.24 8.76
C ASP A 219 2.12 -13.14 8.79
N TRP A 220 1.79 -11.92 8.34
CA TRP A 220 2.75 -10.82 8.22
C TRP A 220 3.26 -10.32 9.57
N ASP A 221 2.39 -10.25 10.58
CA ASP A 221 2.70 -9.80 11.94
C ASP A 221 2.57 -10.91 12.98
N GLN A 222 2.82 -12.16 12.58
CA GLN A 222 2.69 -13.35 13.44
C GLN A 222 3.35 -13.17 14.80
N LYS A 223 4.57 -12.59 14.86
CA LYS A 223 5.30 -12.35 16.12
C LYS A 223 4.56 -11.47 17.12
N HIS A 224 3.69 -10.58 16.64
CA HIS A 224 2.91 -9.67 17.46
C HIS A 224 1.50 -10.17 17.75
N LEU A 225 0.90 -10.94 16.82
CA LEU A 225 -0.52 -11.26 16.79
C LEU A 225 -0.85 -12.69 17.20
N ALA A 226 0.06 -13.66 16.99
CA ALA A 226 -0.21 -15.08 17.27
C ALA A 226 -0.66 -15.31 18.73
N GLY A 227 -1.79 -16.03 18.89
CA GLY A 227 -2.37 -16.34 20.20
C GLY A 227 -3.05 -15.17 20.92
N LYS A 228 -3.06 -13.96 20.34
CA LYS A 228 -3.65 -12.76 20.94
C LYS A 228 -4.91 -12.31 20.20
N VAL A 229 -4.89 -12.31 18.88
CA VAL A 229 -6.01 -11.92 18.03
C VAL A 229 -6.29 -12.97 16.96
N MET A 230 -7.45 -12.87 16.35
CA MET A 230 -7.85 -13.57 15.14
C MET A 230 -8.57 -12.60 14.22
N VAL A 231 -8.56 -12.86 12.92
CA VAL A 231 -9.15 -12.00 11.90
C VAL A 231 -10.28 -12.75 11.21
N ASN A 232 -11.46 -12.15 11.23
CA ASN A 232 -12.64 -12.66 10.52
C ASN A 232 -12.61 -12.19 9.07
N GLY A 233 -13.37 -12.86 8.21
CA GLY A 233 -13.58 -12.40 6.83
C GLY A 233 -14.26 -11.02 6.78
N VAL A 234 -13.91 -10.24 5.75
CA VAL A 234 -14.45 -8.87 5.60
C VAL A 234 -15.95 -8.87 5.36
N GLN A 235 -16.44 -9.81 4.53
CA GLN A 235 -17.86 -9.89 4.18
C GLN A 235 -18.72 -10.36 5.36
N GLU A 236 -18.25 -11.34 6.15
CA GLU A 236 -18.92 -11.83 7.37
C GLU A 236 -19.03 -10.71 8.41
N SER A 237 -17.96 -9.94 8.59
CA SER A 237 -17.96 -8.82 9.53
C SER A 237 -18.90 -7.70 9.06
N ALA A 238 -18.90 -7.38 7.77
CA ALA A 238 -19.84 -6.41 7.22
C ALA A 238 -21.29 -6.85 7.35
N ASN A 239 -21.61 -8.09 7.04
CA ASN A 239 -22.96 -8.66 7.21
C ASN A 239 -23.46 -8.62 8.67
N THR A 240 -22.52 -8.63 9.63
CA THR A 240 -22.84 -8.49 11.05
C THR A 240 -23.13 -7.03 11.42
N TYR A 241 -22.25 -6.09 11.01
CA TYR A 241 -22.27 -4.74 11.55
C TYR A 241 -23.04 -3.72 10.69
N VAL A 242 -23.25 -3.94 9.38
CA VAL A 242 -24.04 -3.02 8.54
C VAL A 242 -25.50 -2.91 9.03
N PRO A 243 -26.22 -4.03 9.31
CA PRO A 243 -27.56 -3.95 9.87
C PRO A 243 -27.60 -3.26 11.23
N GLU A 244 -26.58 -3.49 12.08
CA GLU A 244 -26.49 -2.85 13.40
C GLU A 244 -26.31 -1.34 13.28
N LEU A 245 -25.39 -0.87 12.40
CA LEU A 245 -25.19 0.55 12.09
C LEU A 245 -26.47 1.24 11.62
N ARG A 246 -27.17 0.59 10.67
CA ARG A 246 -28.47 1.10 10.18
C ARG A 246 -29.50 1.19 11.29
N SER A 247 -29.58 0.17 12.16
CA SER A 247 -30.52 0.17 13.29
C SER A 247 -30.24 1.26 14.31
N LYS A 248 -28.96 1.70 14.42
CA LYS A 248 -28.53 2.81 15.27
C LYS A 248 -28.67 4.18 14.61
N GLY A 249 -29.26 4.25 13.42
CA GLY A 249 -29.61 5.48 12.74
C GLY A 249 -28.54 6.04 11.82
N ALA A 250 -27.64 5.20 11.30
CA ALA A 250 -26.72 5.63 10.23
C ALA A 250 -27.52 5.85 8.92
N ASP A 251 -27.44 7.07 8.39
CA ASP A 251 -28.04 7.46 7.11
C ASP A 251 -27.19 6.98 5.94
N LEU A 252 -25.85 7.04 6.07
CA LEU A 252 -24.87 6.47 5.16
C LEU A 252 -23.99 5.47 5.89
N VAL A 253 -23.54 4.42 5.18
CA VAL A 253 -22.52 3.47 5.66
C VAL A 253 -21.34 3.49 4.70
N VAL A 254 -20.18 3.89 5.21
CA VAL A 254 -18.90 3.98 4.50
C VAL A 254 -17.96 2.90 5.03
N ALA A 255 -17.47 2.05 4.15
CA ALA A 255 -16.44 1.09 4.52
C ALA A 255 -15.05 1.68 4.22
N LEU A 256 -14.21 1.74 5.25
CA LEU A 256 -12.77 1.96 5.18
C LEU A 256 -12.14 0.58 5.05
N SER A 257 -11.95 0.14 3.82
CA SER A 257 -11.52 -1.21 3.51
C SER A 257 -10.07 -1.19 3.09
N HIS A 258 -9.18 -1.39 4.08
CA HIS A 258 -7.75 -1.44 3.84
C HIS A 258 -7.40 -2.71 3.05
N GLY A 259 -7.78 -2.72 1.77
CA GLY A 259 -7.60 -3.81 0.82
C GLY A 259 -7.84 -3.34 -0.61
N GLY A 260 -7.22 -4.03 -1.57
CA GLY A 260 -7.42 -3.80 -2.99
C GLY A 260 -8.69 -4.47 -3.54
N LEU A 261 -8.79 -4.47 -4.86
CA LEU A 261 -9.88 -5.08 -5.61
C LEU A 261 -9.40 -6.38 -6.27
N ASP A 262 -10.11 -7.47 -6.03
CA ASP A 262 -9.86 -8.78 -6.64
C ASP A 262 -11.22 -9.40 -7.04
N ALA A 263 -11.32 -9.85 -8.30
CA ALA A 263 -12.51 -10.46 -8.84
C ALA A 263 -12.59 -11.99 -8.64
N SER A 264 -11.63 -12.57 -7.92
CA SER A 264 -11.66 -13.99 -7.54
C SER A 264 -12.88 -14.31 -6.68
N ALA A 265 -13.25 -15.57 -6.61
CA ALA A 265 -14.32 -16.02 -5.71
C ALA A 265 -13.98 -15.65 -4.26
N TYR A 266 -14.99 -15.18 -3.51
CA TYR A 266 -14.80 -14.78 -2.13
C TYR A 266 -14.22 -15.90 -1.27
N SER A 267 -13.29 -15.54 -0.40
CA SER A 267 -12.76 -16.38 0.68
C SER A 267 -12.61 -15.52 1.96
N PRO A 268 -12.97 -16.05 3.14
CA PRO A 268 -12.74 -15.35 4.41
C PRO A 268 -11.26 -15.04 4.72
N LYS A 269 -10.34 -15.65 3.95
CA LYS A 269 -8.90 -15.43 4.04
C LYS A 269 -8.35 -14.61 2.86
N MET A 270 -9.22 -13.97 2.09
CA MET A 270 -8.84 -13.19 0.91
C MET A 270 -8.19 -11.88 1.31
N GLU A 271 -7.03 -11.57 0.71
CA GLU A 271 -6.30 -10.32 0.95
C GLU A 271 -7.07 -9.11 0.41
N ASN A 272 -7.45 -9.14 -0.86
CA ASN A 272 -8.07 -8.03 -1.56
C ASN A 272 -9.60 -8.21 -1.66
N GLY A 273 -10.27 -8.35 -0.51
CA GLY A 273 -11.69 -8.67 -0.43
C GLY A 273 -12.66 -7.49 -0.64
N SER A 274 -12.17 -6.28 -0.89
CA SER A 274 -12.99 -5.04 -0.91
C SER A 274 -14.13 -5.08 -1.94
N LEU A 275 -13.94 -5.76 -3.08
CA LEU A 275 -15.00 -5.91 -4.09
C LEU A 275 -16.26 -6.55 -3.51
N HIS A 276 -16.09 -7.53 -2.62
CA HIS A 276 -17.21 -8.27 -2.04
C HIS A 276 -18.00 -7.45 -1.02
N LEU A 277 -17.40 -6.42 -0.41
CA LEU A 277 -18.09 -5.51 0.50
C LEU A 277 -19.19 -4.72 -0.21
N SER A 278 -19.07 -4.44 -1.49
CA SER A 278 -20.08 -3.69 -2.28
C SER A 278 -21.47 -4.35 -2.28
N THR A 279 -21.57 -5.63 -1.93
CA THR A 279 -22.82 -6.40 -1.88
C THR A 279 -23.45 -6.47 -0.48
N THR A 280 -22.86 -5.85 0.54
CA THR A 280 -23.28 -5.96 1.94
C THR A 280 -24.17 -4.82 2.43
N GLY A 281 -24.59 -3.90 1.54
CA GLY A 281 -25.46 -2.78 1.86
C GLY A 281 -24.74 -1.51 2.32
N ILE A 282 -23.45 -1.37 2.01
CA ILE A 282 -22.69 -0.13 2.17
C ILE A 282 -22.99 0.84 1.02
N ASP A 283 -22.78 2.14 1.27
CA ASP A 283 -23.07 3.23 0.33
C ASP A 283 -21.81 3.77 -0.37
N ALA A 284 -20.64 3.62 0.23
CA ALA A 284 -19.36 4.01 -0.34
C ALA A 284 -18.21 3.14 0.18
N LEU A 285 -17.19 2.95 -0.66
CA LEU A 285 -15.94 2.24 -0.36
C LEU A 285 -14.76 3.22 -0.43
N MET A 286 -13.94 3.23 0.62
CA MET A 286 -12.60 3.78 0.63
C MET A 286 -11.62 2.61 0.67
N LEU A 287 -10.60 2.63 -0.18
CA LEU A 287 -9.73 1.50 -0.49
C LEU A 287 -8.27 1.87 -0.26
N GLY A 288 -7.46 0.89 0.17
CA GLY A 288 -6.04 1.09 0.42
C GLY A 288 -5.19 -0.13 0.10
N HIS A 289 -4.05 -0.28 0.81
CA HIS A 289 -3.16 -1.45 0.81
C HIS A 289 -2.44 -1.70 -0.53
N ALA A 290 -3.16 -1.71 -1.63
CA ALA A 290 -2.60 -1.98 -2.95
C ALA A 290 -1.78 -0.81 -3.54
N HIS A 291 -1.83 0.39 -2.93
CA HIS A 291 -1.15 1.62 -3.38
C HIS A 291 -1.51 2.03 -4.81
N LEU A 292 -2.69 1.65 -5.30
CA LEU A 292 -3.14 1.94 -6.66
C LEU A 292 -3.97 3.22 -6.73
N ILE A 293 -4.27 3.65 -7.94
CA ILE A 293 -5.14 4.82 -8.21
C ILE A 293 -6.46 4.32 -8.77
N PHE A 294 -7.54 4.52 -8.01
CA PHE A 294 -8.89 4.20 -8.46
C PHE A 294 -9.87 5.33 -8.09
N PRO A 295 -10.74 5.79 -9.01
CA PRO A 295 -10.80 5.43 -10.43
C PRO A 295 -9.60 5.95 -11.22
N LYS A 296 -9.57 5.67 -12.54
CA LYS A 296 -8.57 6.19 -13.47
C LYS A 296 -8.39 7.70 -13.28
N ALA A 297 -7.17 8.11 -13.03
CA ALA A 297 -6.83 9.51 -12.84
C ALA A 297 -7.17 10.37 -14.08
N LYS A 298 -7.64 11.60 -13.86
CA LYS A 298 -8.23 12.48 -14.90
C LYS A 298 -7.31 13.63 -15.32
N GLU A 299 -6.24 13.92 -14.54
CA GLU A 299 -5.31 15.01 -14.85
C GLU A 299 -4.43 14.69 -16.07
N ILE A 300 -3.99 15.72 -16.79
CA ILE A 300 -3.08 15.57 -17.94
C ILE A 300 -1.74 14.99 -17.45
N GLY A 301 -1.25 13.94 -18.15
CA GLY A 301 -0.02 13.25 -17.76
C GLY A 301 -0.15 12.37 -16.54
N ALA A 302 -1.39 12.06 -16.11
CA ALA A 302 -1.64 11.07 -15.06
C ALA A 302 -1.08 9.69 -15.45
N PRO A 303 -0.70 8.87 -14.46
CA PRO A 303 -0.37 7.47 -14.71
C PRO A 303 -1.49 6.73 -15.44
N ALA A 304 -1.13 5.80 -16.30
CA ALA A 304 -2.10 4.88 -16.88
C ALA A 304 -2.82 4.08 -15.79
N LEU A 305 -4.03 3.63 -16.08
CA LEU A 305 -4.72 2.69 -15.20
C LEU A 305 -3.86 1.45 -15.03
N ASP A 306 -3.70 0.99 -13.79
CA ASP A 306 -2.93 -0.21 -13.50
C ASP A 306 -3.53 -1.44 -14.20
N ALA A 307 -2.66 -2.35 -14.66
CA ALA A 307 -3.08 -3.52 -15.43
C ALA A 307 -3.99 -4.46 -14.63
N SER A 308 -3.78 -4.57 -13.32
CA SER A 308 -4.63 -5.40 -12.45
C SER A 308 -6.05 -4.84 -12.35
N LEU A 309 -6.19 -3.51 -12.24
CA LEU A 309 -7.49 -2.84 -12.24
C LEU A 309 -8.15 -2.89 -13.63
N ALA A 310 -7.36 -2.77 -14.69
CA ALA A 310 -7.86 -2.87 -16.07
C ALA A 310 -8.37 -4.28 -16.42
N ALA A 311 -7.86 -5.31 -15.75
CA ALA A 311 -8.27 -6.71 -15.93
C ALA A 311 -9.56 -7.09 -15.19
N LEU A 312 -10.06 -6.23 -14.29
CA LEU A 312 -11.29 -6.50 -13.54
C LEU A 312 -12.53 -6.54 -14.46
N PRO A 313 -13.51 -7.41 -14.18
CA PRO A 313 -14.72 -7.53 -15.01
C PRO A 313 -15.49 -6.20 -15.07
N ALA A 314 -15.70 -5.64 -16.27
CA ALA A 314 -16.43 -4.40 -16.47
C ALA A 314 -17.91 -4.47 -16.01
N SER A 315 -18.44 -5.66 -15.83
CA SER A 315 -19.78 -5.89 -15.24
C SER A 315 -19.83 -5.62 -13.74
N GLN A 316 -18.68 -5.63 -13.06
CA GLN A 316 -18.56 -5.42 -11.62
C GLN A 316 -17.86 -4.11 -11.29
N VAL A 317 -16.88 -3.67 -12.10
CA VAL A 317 -16.04 -2.52 -11.81
C VAL A 317 -16.01 -1.54 -12.98
N ASP A 318 -16.54 -0.32 -12.77
CA ASP A 318 -16.38 0.79 -13.71
C ASP A 318 -15.17 1.64 -13.28
N THR A 319 -14.03 1.37 -13.89
CA THR A 319 -12.74 2.03 -13.55
C THR A 319 -12.67 3.50 -13.96
N VAL A 320 -13.64 4.00 -14.74
CA VAL A 320 -13.72 5.40 -15.18
C VAL A 320 -14.60 6.21 -14.23
N LYS A 321 -15.76 5.66 -13.87
CA LYS A 321 -16.71 6.31 -12.96
C LYS A 321 -16.37 6.08 -11.50
N GLY A 322 -15.51 5.10 -11.17
CA GLY A 322 -15.20 4.73 -9.79
C GLY A 322 -16.34 3.99 -9.11
N LEU A 323 -16.90 2.98 -9.78
CA LEU A 323 -17.99 2.18 -9.22
C LEU A 323 -17.59 0.72 -9.09
N VAL A 324 -17.92 0.10 -7.96
CA VAL A 324 -17.77 -1.33 -7.70
C VAL A 324 -19.15 -1.90 -7.40
N ASN A 325 -19.69 -2.75 -8.29
CA ASN A 325 -21.07 -3.22 -8.27
C ASN A 325 -22.10 -2.08 -8.08
N GLY A 326 -21.83 -0.92 -8.69
CA GLY A 326 -22.65 0.27 -8.59
C GLY A 326 -22.51 1.05 -7.26
N VAL A 327 -21.57 0.68 -6.39
CA VAL A 327 -21.20 1.43 -5.19
C VAL A 327 -19.99 2.34 -5.52
N PRO A 328 -20.06 3.65 -5.22
CA PRO A 328 -18.91 4.54 -5.41
C PRO A 328 -17.73 4.12 -4.56
N ALA A 329 -16.55 4.08 -5.17
CA ALA A 329 -15.32 3.63 -4.55
C ALA A 329 -14.15 4.49 -4.98
N VAL A 330 -13.19 4.73 -4.07
CA VAL A 330 -11.96 5.48 -4.36
C VAL A 330 -10.75 4.81 -3.69
N MET A 331 -9.57 4.92 -4.32
CA MET A 331 -8.26 4.56 -3.75
C MET A 331 -7.27 5.68 -4.09
N ALA A 332 -6.77 6.35 -3.07
CA ALA A 332 -5.97 7.57 -3.21
C ALA A 332 -4.45 7.31 -3.30
N GLN A 333 -4.04 6.15 -3.83
CA GLN A 333 -2.64 5.76 -3.93
C GLN A 333 -2.00 5.58 -2.54
N SER A 334 -0.85 6.22 -2.29
CA SER A 334 -0.12 6.13 -1.01
C SER A 334 0.75 7.37 -0.78
N TRP A 335 1.31 7.52 0.45
CA TRP A 335 2.32 8.50 0.83
C TRP A 335 1.83 9.95 0.69
N GLY A 336 0.52 10.15 0.81
CA GLY A 336 -0.12 11.45 0.66
C GLY A 336 0.03 12.05 -0.74
N ARG A 337 0.12 11.24 -1.80
CA ARG A 337 0.26 11.71 -3.19
C ARG A 337 -1.05 12.17 -3.82
N ARG A 338 -2.17 11.75 -3.26
CA ARG A 338 -3.51 12.02 -3.77
C ARG A 338 -4.51 12.22 -2.66
N LEU A 339 -5.61 12.85 -3.02
CA LEU A 339 -6.83 12.93 -2.23
C LEU A 339 -7.94 12.21 -2.96
N GLY A 340 -8.54 11.20 -2.33
CA GLY A 340 -9.76 10.55 -2.80
C GLY A 340 -10.96 11.45 -2.50
N ILE A 341 -11.88 11.57 -3.47
CA ILE A 341 -13.10 12.41 -3.33
C ILE A 341 -14.28 11.64 -3.90
N ILE A 342 -15.27 11.35 -3.06
CA ILE A 342 -16.56 10.84 -3.49
C ILE A 342 -17.60 11.94 -3.25
N GLN A 343 -18.07 12.59 -4.31
CA GLN A 343 -19.12 13.60 -4.25
C GLN A 343 -20.47 12.92 -4.38
N MET A 344 -21.18 12.78 -3.27
CA MET A 344 -22.49 12.13 -3.22
C MET A 344 -23.63 13.17 -3.26
N VAL A 345 -24.68 12.83 -3.98
CA VAL A 345 -25.94 13.56 -3.94
C VAL A 345 -26.98 12.67 -3.26
N LEU A 346 -27.59 13.18 -2.20
CA LEU A 346 -28.66 12.50 -1.47
C LEU A 346 -29.95 13.27 -1.65
N LYS A 347 -31.06 12.54 -1.78
CA LYS A 347 -32.39 13.09 -1.80
C LYS A 347 -33.20 12.55 -0.63
N TYR A 348 -33.86 13.45 0.10
CA TYR A 348 -34.74 13.05 1.19
C TYR A 348 -36.05 12.51 0.63
N GLN A 349 -36.38 11.24 0.91
CA GLN A 349 -37.51 10.53 0.38
C GLN A 349 -38.09 9.56 1.43
N ALA A 350 -39.35 9.62 1.68
CA ALA A 350 -40.09 8.77 2.64
C ALA A 350 -39.40 8.72 4.02
N GLY A 351 -38.93 9.88 4.50
CA GLY A 351 -38.32 10.02 5.80
C GLY A 351 -36.85 9.57 5.88
N LYS A 352 -36.18 9.34 4.74
CA LYS A 352 -34.77 8.85 4.68
C LYS A 352 -33.96 9.58 3.62
N TRP A 353 -32.66 9.64 3.83
CA TRP A 353 -31.71 10.03 2.79
C TRP A 353 -31.45 8.85 1.82
N VAL A 354 -31.63 9.10 0.53
CA VAL A 354 -31.44 8.12 -0.55
C VAL A 354 -30.37 8.62 -1.50
N VAL A 355 -29.29 7.84 -1.67
CA VAL A 355 -28.18 8.16 -2.57
C VAL A 355 -28.65 8.15 -4.02
N GLN A 356 -28.40 9.25 -4.73
CA GLN A 356 -28.64 9.38 -6.17
C GLN A 356 -27.38 8.95 -6.91
N LYS A 357 -27.25 7.64 -7.18
CA LYS A 357 -26.02 7.02 -7.68
C LYS A 357 -25.56 7.61 -9.01
N GLU A 358 -26.48 7.95 -9.89
CA GLU A 358 -26.22 8.54 -11.20
C GLU A 358 -25.65 9.98 -11.14
N LEU A 359 -25.82 10.66 -10.00
CA LEU A 359 -25.30 12.00 -9.75
C LEU A 359 -24.02 11.99 -8.91
N THR A 360 -23.54 10.82 -8.52
CA THR A 360 -22.31 10.65 -7.74
C THR A 360 -21.10 10.77 -8.67
N ASN A 361 -20.09 11.53 -8.24
CA ASN A 361 -18.82 11.65 -8.95
C ASN A 361 -17.68 11.19 -8.06
N VAL A 362 -16.71 10.46 -8.63
CA VAL A 362 -15.54 9.95 -7.91
C VAL A 362 -14.27 10.43 -8.60
N GLU A 363 -13.29 10.81 -7.79
CA GLU A 363 -12.01 11.33 -8.24
C GLU A 363 -10.89 10.95 -7.27
N ALA A 364 -9.73 10.52 -7.79
CA ALA A 364 -8.48 10.42 -7.05
C ALA A 364 -7.56 11.59 -7.50
N ARG A 365 -7.67 12.73 -6.81
CA ARG A 365 -7.03 14.00 -7.19
C ARG A 365 -5.56 14.00 -6.84
N GLY A 366 -4.68 14.17 -7.85
CA GLY A 366 -3.23 14.27 -7.67
C GLY A 366 -2.73 15.69 -7.41
N PHE A 367 -1.41 15.83 -7.19
CA PHE A 367 -0.74 17.11 -6.95
C PHE A 367 -0.63 17.99 -8.19
N LYS A 368 -0.73 17.44 -9.40
CA LYS A 368 -0.74 18.22 -10.62
C LYS A 368 -2.13 18.81 -10.84
N TYR A 369 -2.19 20.08 -11.20
CA TYR A 369 -3.43 20.70 -11.63
C TYR A 369 -3.91 20.10 -12.95
N LYS A 370 -5.12 20.49 -13.38
CA LYS A 370 -5.72 20.01 -14.64
C LYS A 370 -4.86 20.30 -15.89
N ASP A 371 -3.97 21.29 -15.81
CA ASP A 371 -2.97 21.60 -16.86
C ASP A 371 -1.81 20.59 -16.93
N GLY A 372 -1.70 19.69 -15.94
CA GLY A 372 -0.68 18.65 -15.87
C GLY A 372 0.73 19.14 -15.49
N THR A 373 0.92 20.43 -15.25
CA THR A 373 2.24 21.05 -15.06
C THR A 373 2.45 21.65 -13.70
N THR A 374 1.44 22.28 -13.11
CA THR A 374 1.54 22.94 -11.81
C THR A 374 1.44 21.92 -10.67
N ILE A 375 2.43 21.87 -9.80
CA ILE A 375 2.41 21.05 -8.59
C ILE A 375 1.77 21.85 -7.45
N VAL A 376 0.89 21.21 -6.68
CA VAL A 376 0.27 21.80 -5.49
C VAL A 376 1.34 22.11 -4.45
N ASP A 377 1.35 23.34 -3.93
CA ASP A 377 2.26 23.73 -2.86
C ASP A 377 1.94 23.01 -1.54
N ALA A 378 2.99 22.80 -0.74
CA ALA A 378 2.84 22.33 0.63
C ALA A 378 2.09 23.37 1.48
N ASP A 379 1.20 22.89 2.35
CA ASP A 379 0.54 23.73 3.33
C ASP A 379 1.54 24.14 4.44
N ALA A 380 1.90 25.40 4.46
CA ALA A 380 2.90 25.94 5.40
C ALA A 380 2.54 25.75 6.89
N SER A 381 1.29 25.43 7.21
CA SER A 381 0.87 25.17 8.59
C SER A 381 1.27 23.79 9.12
N ILE A 382 1.69 22.87 8.24
CA ILE A 382 1.96 21.46 8.61
C ILE A 382 3.38 21.27 9.16
N ALA A 383 4.39 21.75 8.45
CA ALA A 383 5.80 21.54 8.84
C ALA A 383 6.12 21.97 10.28
N PRO A 384 5.62 23.12 10.79
CA PRO A 384 5.87 23.51 12.18
C PRO A 384 5.34 22.52 13.23
N LEU A 385 4.30 21.75 12.92
CA LEU A 385 3.70 20.78 13.85
C LEU A 385 4.63 19.61 14.16
N VAL A 386 5.57 19.31 13.25
CA VAL A 386 6.44 18.12 13.29
C VAL A 386 7.92 18.44 13.14
N ASP A 387 8.32 19.71 13.25
CA ASP A 387 9.71 20.17 13.08
C ASP A 387 10.69 19.48 14.04
N THR A 388 10.28 19.26 15.28
CA THR A 388 11.08 18.57 16.30
C THR A 388 11.35 17.12 15.89
N GLU A 389 10.32 16.39 15.48
CA GLU A 389 10.42 15.00 15.06
C GLU A 389 11.20 14.86 13.74
N HIS A 390 10.99 15.79 12.81
CA HIS A 390 11.74 15.84 11.56
C HIS A 390 13.25 15.99 11.82
N LYS A 391 13.67 16.99 12.61
CA LYS A 391 15.09 17.22 12.94
C LYS A 391 15.70 16.05 13.70
N ALA A 392 14.97 15.48 14.63
CA ALA A 392 15.43 14.31 15.39
C ALA A 392 15.62 13.09 14.47
N THR A 393 14.70 12.89 13.51
CA THR A 393 14.83 11.83 12.50
C THR A 393 16.03 12.03 11.60
N LEU A 394 16.32 13.25 11.15
CA LEU A 394 17.53 13.54 10.37
C LEU A 394 18.81 13.19 11.13
N ASN A 395 18.88 13.55 12.41
CA ASN A 395 19.99 13.19 13.27
C ASN A 395 20.12 11.66 13.44
N TYR A 396 19.02 10.95 13.62
CA TYR A 396 18.99 9.49 13.70
C TYR A 396 19.41 8.84 12.39
N ALA A 397 18.91 9.30 11.25
CA ALA A 397 19.21 8.78 9.93
C ALA A 397 20.70 8.80 9.59
N THR A 398 21.43 9.81 10.09
CA THR A 398 22.87 10.03 9.79
C THR A 398 23.82 9.37 10.78
N GLN A 399 23.30 8.71 11.83
CA GLN A 399 24.17 7.99 12.77
C GLN A 399 24.91 6.85 12.07
N ALA A 400 26.22 6.73 12.34
CA ALA A 400 27.04 5.66 11.79
C ALA A 400 26.67 4.30 12.37
N ILE A 401 26.66 3.25 11.51
CA ILE A 401 26.45 1.86 11.95
C ILE A 401 27.76 1.08 12.19
N GLY A 402 28.91 1.72 11.97
CA GLY A 402 30.24 1.14 12.21
C GLY A 402 30.85 0.43 11.00
N THR A 403 30.13 0.30 9.90
CA THR A 403 30.58 -0.36 8.66
C THR A 403 30.98 0.67 7.62
N THR A 404 32.02 0.37 6.84
CA THR A 404 32.41 1.16 5.65
C THR A 404 32.22 0.36 4.37
N SER A 405 31.98 1.06 3.25
CA SER A 405 31.93 0.48 1.90
C SER A 405 32.98 1.14 1.00
N ASP A 406 33.68 0.36 0.16
CA ASP A 406 34.57 0.90 -0.86
C ASP A 406 33.95 0.96 -2.26
N PHE A 407 32.64 0.77 -2.36
CA PHE A 407 31.90 0.80 -3.62
C PHE A 407 30.48 1.35 -3.44
N GLU A 408 29.89 1.81 -4.56
CA GLU A 408 28.51 2.26 -4.65
C GLU A 408 27.54 1.08 -4.70
N MET A 409 26.44 1.16 -3.93
CA MET A 409 25.31 0.22 -3.99
C MET A 409 24.10 0.95 -4.54
N SER A 410 23.79 0.73 -5.82
CA SER A 410 22.69 1.42 -6.50
C SER A 410 21.80 0.47 -7.28
N ALA A 411 20.57 0.93 -7.57
CA ALA A 411 19.54 0.19 -8.32
C ALA A 411 19.26 0.76 -9.72
N TYR A 412 20.03 1.75 -10.18
CA TYR A 412 19.76 2.45 -11.45
C TYR A 412 19.60 1.54 -12.67
N PHE A 413 20.35 0.44 -12.70
CA PHE A 413 20.36 -0.50 -13.82
C PHE A 413 19.96 -1.92 -13.42
N ALA A 414 19.18 -2.07 -12.34
CA ALA A 414 18.71 -3.38 -11.87
C ALA A 414 17.90 -4.17 -12.92
N LEU A 415 17.39 -3.47 -13.94
CA LEU A 415 16.68 -4.07 -15.08
C LEU A 415 17.59 -4.29 -16.32
N ALA A 416 18.90 -4.03 -16.19
CA ALA A 416 19.88 -4.28 -17.27
C ALA A 416 20.93 -5.35 -16.89
N GLY A 417 21.05 -5.70 -15.62
CA GLY A 417 22.00 -6.68 -15.11
C GLY A 417 22.01 -6.69 -13.58
N ASP A 418 22.90 -7.53 -13.02
CA ASP A 418 23.12 -7.56 -11.59
C ASP A 418 23.64 -6.21 -11.07
N VAL A 419 23.08 -5.77 -9.94
CA VAL A 419 23.48 -4.54 -9.26
C VAL A 419 23.78 -4.81 -7.80
N SER A 420 24.76 -4.08 -7.29
CA SER A 420 25.28 -4.25 -5.92
C SER A 420 24.22 -4.08 -4.83
N ALA A 421 23.26 -3.16 -5.01
CA ALA A 421 22.18 -2.95 -4.05
C ALA A 421 21.36 -4.22 -3.81
N ILE A 422 21.03 -4.98 -4.87
CA ILE A 422 20.23 -6.22 -4.76
C ILE A 422 21.11 -7.36 -4.23
N GLN A 423 22.37 -7.40 -4.61
CA GLN A 423 23.31 -8.44 -4.14
C GLN A 423 23.52 -8.39 -2.63
N ILE A 424 23.70 -7.22 -2.05
CA ILE A 424 23.84 -7.04 -0.59
C ILE A 424 22.62 -7.60 0.15
N VAL A 425 21.43 -7.29 -0.34
CA VAL A 425 20.17 -7.83 0.24
C VAL A 425 20.15 -9.35 0.16
N ASN A 426 20.42 -9.91 -1.02
CA ASN A 426 20.42 -11.35 -1.22
C ASN A 426 21.48 -12.06 -0.36
N GLN A 427 22.70 -11.50 -0.23
CA GLN A 427 23.74 -12.03 0.64
C GLN A 427 23.31 -12.04 2.11
N ALA A 428 22.69 -10.95 2.58
CA ALA A 428 22.18 -10.85 3.95
C ALA A 428 21.10 -11.91 4.24
N GLN A 429 20.19 -12.13 3.30
CA GLN A 429 19.14 -13.14 3.41
C GLN A 429 19.72 -14.57 3.43
N ILE A 430 20.69 -14.88 2.57
CA ILE A 430 21.38 -16.19 2.55
C ILE A 430 22.14 -16.42 3.86
N ASP A 431 22.93 -15.43 4.34
CA ASP A 431 23.67 -15.52 5.61
C ASP A 431 22.71 -15.85 6.77
N TYR A 432 21.58 -15.14 6.83
CA TYR A 432 20.57 -15.36 7.85
C TYR A 432 19.99 -16.77 7.81
N VAL A 433 19.51 -17.24 6.64
CA VAL A 433 18.87 -18.56 6.49
C VAL A 433 19.85 -19.68 6.78
N LYS A 434 21.10 -19.59 6.31
CA LYS A 434 22.15 -20.57 6.62
C LYS A 434 22.43 -20.66 8.11
N ASN A 435 22.56 -19.51 8.78
CA ASN A 435 22.80 -19.46 10.22
C ASN A 435 21.60 -20.01 11.01
N PHE A 436 20.38 -19.70 10.57
CA PHE A 436 19.14 -20.21 11.17
C PHE A 436 19.08 -21.74 11.08
N ILE A 437 19.32 -22.31 9.90
CA ILE A 437 19.35 -23.77 9.69
C ILE A 437 20.49 -24.42 10.54
N ALA A 438 21.68 -23.81 10.55
CA ALA A 438 22.83 -24.36 11.26
C ALA A 438 22.63 -24.40 12.77
N SER A 439 21.98 -23.39 13.36
CA SER A 439 21.73 -23.26 14.79
C SER A 439 20.41 -23.86 15.26
N SER A 440 19.55 -24.31 14.37
CA SER A 440 18.22 -24.83 14.72
C SER A 440 18.32 -26.13 15.55
N THR A 441 17.53 -26.18 16.61
CA THR A 441 17.29 -27.40 17.41
C THR A 441 16.15 -28.26 16.86
N ASP A 442 15.34 -27.72 15.94
CA ASP A 442 14.32 -28.47 15.21
C ASP A 442 15.03 -29.42 14.19
N THR A 443 14.82 -30.71 14.38
CA THR A 443 15.45 -31.75 13.56
C THR A 443 15.05 -31.68 12.10
N THR A 444 13.84 -31.23 11.78
CA THR A 444 13.35 -31.03 10.41
C THR A 444 14.13 -29.91 9.73
N ILE A 445 14.23 -28.75 10.39
CA ILE A 445 15.00 -27.61 9.86
C ILE A 445 16.48 -27.96 9.77
N ALA A 446 17.05 -28.58 10.79
CA ALA A 446 18.45 -29.02 10.77
C ALA A 446 18.78 -30.01 9.65
N SER A 447 17.79 -30.79 9.15
CA SER A 447 17.97 -31.70 8.03
C SER A 447 18.23 -31.00 6.69
N TYR A 448 17.92 -29.71 6.59
CA TYR A 448 18.09 -28.92 5.35
C TYR A 448 19.51 -28.42 5.09
N LYS A 449 20.49 -28.73 5.96
CA LYS A 449 21.89 -28.27 5.86
C LYS A 449 22.57 -28.59 4.53
N THR A 450 22.13 -29.62 3.83
CA THR A 450 22.72 -30.08 2.56
C THR A 450 22.00 -29.52 1.33
N ILE A 451 20.86 -28.86 1.51
CA ILE A 451 20.11 -28.28 0.39
C ILE A 451 20.70 -26.89 0.07
N PRO A 452 20.95 -26.58 -1.21
CA PRO A 452 21.42 -25.27 -1.62
C PRO A 452 20.49 -24.16 -1.15
N VAL A 453 21.06 -23.14 -0.49
CA VAL A 453 20.36 -21.92 -0.12
C VAL A 453 20.68 -20.86 -1.16
N ILE A 454 19.63 -20.38 -1.84
CA ILE A 454 19.66 -19.23 -2.74
C ILE A 454 18.73 -18.14 -2.20
N SER A 455 18.75 -16.97 -2.79
CA SER A 455 17.89 -15.87 -2.35
C SER A 455 17.28 -15.16 -3.54
N CYS A 456 16.17 -14.49 -3.33
CA CYS A 456 15.61 -13.53 -4.28
C CYS A 456 15.14 -12.25 -3.60
N SER A 457 15.32 -11.13 -4.30
CA SER A 457 14.81 -9.82 -3.90
C SER A 457 14.46 -9.00 -5.13
N ALA A 458 13.39 -8.23 -5.05
CA ALA A 458 13.03 -7.25 -6.07
C ALA A 458 13.78 -5.92 -5.86
N PRO A 459 14.05 -5.14 -6.92
CA PRO A 459 14.60 -3.79 -6.81
C PRO A 459 13.50 -2.79 -6.48
N PHE A 460 13.11 -2.69 -5.20
CA PHE A 460 11.94 -1.92 -4.74
C PHE A 460 12.01 -0.43 -5.08
N LYS A 461 13.22 0.17 -5.11
CA LYS A 461 13.48 1.55 -5.52
C LYS A 461 14.28 1.54 -6.83
N ALA A 462 13.61 1.38 -7.95
CA ALA A 462 14.23 1.36 -9.29
C ALA A 462 13.33 2.02 -10.35
N GLY A 463 12.78 3.20 -10.03
CA GLY A 463 12.04 4.04 -10.94
C GLY A 463 10.52 3.90 -10.91
N ARG A 464 9.95 3.09 -10.00
CA ARG A 464 8.48 2.93 -9.88
C ARG A 464 7.77 4.27 -9.66
N ASN A 465 8.34 5.12 -8.82
CA ASN A 465 7.76 6.40 -8.41
C ASN A 465 8.41 7.61 -9.11
N GLY A 466 9.13 7.40 -10.20
CA GLY A 466 9.73 8.47 -10.98
C GLY A 466 11.27 8.43 -11.02
N PRO A 467 11.90 9.40 -11.72
CA PRO A 467 13.34 9.40 -11.99
C PRO A 467 14.23 9.63 -10.74
N THR A 468 13.65 9.99 -9.60
CA THR A 468 14.35 10.15 -8.32
C THR A 468 14.20 8.94 -7.39
N ASP A 469 13.40 7.94 -7.77
CA ASP A 469 13.07 6.77 -6.97
C ASP A 469 14.06 5.62 -7.26
N PHE A 470 15.31 5.81 -6.86
CA PHE A 470 16.35 4.77 -6.96
C PHE A 470 17.12 4.66 -5.65
N THR A 471 17.50 3.43 -5.29
CA THR A 471 18.50 3.20 -4.25
C THR A 471 19.84 3.75 -4.73
N ASP A 472 20.51 4.56 -3.88
CA ASP A 472 21.83 5.14 -4.14
C ASP A 472 22.61 5.29 -2.83
N VAL A 473 23.28 4.22 -2.42
CA VAL A 473 24.03 4.12 -1.18
C VAL A 473 25.53 4.17 -1.46
N ALA A 474 26.24 4.99 -0.71
CA ALA A 474 27.70 5.18 -0.82
C ALA A 474 28.19 5.65 -2.22
N PRO A 475 27.57 6.67 -2.85
CA PRO A 475 27.83 7.06 -4.24
C PRO A 475 29.25 7.59 -4.50
N THR A 476 29.97 7.97 -3.45
CA THR A 476 31.34 8.49 -3.54
C THR A 476 32.40 7.49 -3.03
N ALA A 477 31.98 6.25 -2.72
CA ALA A 477 32.88 5.25 -2.19
C ALA A 477 33.89 4.77 -3.21
N THR A 478 35.15 4.67 -2.78
CA THR A 478 36.27 4.07 -3.54
C THR A 478 37.14 3.23 -2.60
N VAL A 479 37.98 2.37 -3.17
CA VAL A 479 38.95 1.59 -2.39
C VAL A 479 39.89 2.50 -1.57
N ALA A 480 40.27 3.66 -2.13
CA ALA A 480 41.13 4.63 -1.48
C ALA A 480 40.40 5.53 -0.47
N ASN A 481 39.11 5.72 -0.66
CA ASN A 481 38.28 6.59 0.17
C ASN A 481 36.93 5.92 0.48
N PRO A 482 36.89 4.95 1.43
CA PRO A 482 35.68 4.22 1.76
C PRO A 482 34.62 5.11 2.42
N PHE A 483 33.33 4.82 2.14
CA PHE A 483 32.18 5.52 2.67
C PHE A 483 31.65 4.87 3.94
N GLY A 484 31.44 5.65 5.01
CA GLY A 484 30.82 5.17 6.26
C GLY A 484 29.30 4.98 6.11
N LEU A 485 28.81 3.77 6.37
CA LEU A 485 27.38 3.49 6.30
C LEU A 485 26.64 4.04 7.52
N GLN A 486 25.40 4.44 7.31
CA GLN A 486 24.54 5.11 8.27
C GLN A 486 23.23 4.30 8.50
N VAL A 487 22.49 4.63 9.55
CA VAL A 487 21.22 3.99 9.94
C VAL A 487 20.21 3.95 8.78
N ARG A 488 20.18 4.97 7.94
CA ARG A 488 19.26 5.08 6.80
C ARG A 488 19.55 4.08 5.67
N HIS A 489 20.77 3.59 5.53
CA HIS A 489 21.20 2.81 4.36
C HIS A 489 20.58 1.41 4.28
N PRO A 490 20.41 0.63 5.37
CA PRO A 490 19.66 -0.61 5.31
C PRO A 490 18.21 -0.42 4.79
N GLY A 491 17.55 0.67 5.17
CA GLY A 491 16.20 0.99 4.69
C GLY A 491 16.16 1.47 3.25
N ASP A 492 17.24 2.11 2.75
CA ASP A 492 17.35 2.45 1.33
C ASP A 492 17.62 1.22 0.46
N LEU A 493 18.37 0.24 1.00
CA LEU A 493 18.62 -1.05 0.35
C LEU A 493 17.39 -1.96 0.35
N TYR A 494 16.58 -1.95 1.43
CA TYR A 494 15.37 -2.73 1.57
C TYR A 494 14.24 -1.86 2.13
N LEU A 495 13.35 -1.39 1.26
CA LEU A 495 12.37 -0.34 1.57
C LEU A 495 11.30 -0.77 2.60
N TYR A 496 10.85 -2.03 2.55
CA TYR A 496 9.73 -2.51 3.37
C TYR A 496 10.22 -3.04 4.72
N GLY A 497 10.22 -2.17 5.74
CA GLY A 497 10.72 -2.49 7.08
C GLY A 497 9.91 -3.53 7.86
N ASN A 498 8.71 -3.86 7.39
CA ASN A 498 7.83 -4.86 7.98
C ASN A 498 7.88 -6.24 7.29
N ASN A 499 8.46 -6.36 6.10
CA ASN A 499 8.56 -7.65 5.43
C ASN A 499 9.52 -8.57 6.18
N ASN A 500 8.97 -9.56 6.91
CA ASN A 500 9.78 -10.54 7.62
C ASN A 500 10.47 -11.49 6.65
N LEU A 501 11.69 -11.90 7.01
CA LEU A 501 12.40 -12.90 6.22
C LEU A 501 11.70 -14.25 6.36
N GLN A 502 11.47 -14.91 5.24
CA GLN A 502 11.00 -16.29 5.17
C GLN A 502 11.87 -17.12 4.22
N ALA A 503 11.82 -18.43 4.38
CA ALA A 503 12.44 -19.32 3.42
C ALA A 503 11.43 -20.39 2.95
N VAL A 504 11.42 -20.63 1.65
CA VAL A 504 10.59 -21.66 1.00
C VAL A 504 11.45 -22.76 0.44
N LYS A 505 11.01 -24.02 0.55
CA LYS A 505 11.65 -25.15 -0.12
C LYS A 505 10.94 -25.46 -1.42
N ILE A 506 11.65 -25.36 -2.53
CA ILE A 506 11.10 -25.51 -3.89
C ILE A 506 11.88 -26.51 -4.72
N LYS A 507 11.28 -26.95 -5.82
CA LYS A 507 11.93 -27.76 -6.85
C LYS A 507 12.53 -26.90 -7.96
N GLY A 508 13.47 -27.46 -8.75
CA GLY A 508 14.04 -26.76 -9.91
C GLY A 508 12.99 -26.34 -10.94
N ALA A 509 11.90 -27.10 -11.07
CA ALA A 509 10.75 -26.71 -11.89
C ALA A 509 10.08 -25.41 -11.36
N ASP A 510 9.90 -25.30 -10.05
CA ASP A 510 9.33 -24.11 -9.42
C ASP A 510 10.26 -22.90 -9.58
N LEU A 511 11.58 -23.09 -9.40
CA LEU A 511 12.58 -22.06 -9.62
C LEU A 511 12.49 -21.50 -11.06
N LYS A 512 12.41 -22.39 -12.06
CA LYS A 512 12.28 -21.96 -13.45
C LYS A 512 10.98 -21.18 -13.67
N ASN A 513 9.85 -21.63 -13.13
CA ASN A 513 8.56 -20.95 -13.25
C ASN A 513 8.57 -19.58 -12.55
N TRP A 514 9.26 -19.47 -11.43
CA TRP A 514 9.44 -18.20 -10.71
C TRP A 514 10.23 -17.20 -11.57
N LEU A 515 11.36 -17.63 -12.11
CA LEU A 515 12.19 -16.82 -13.02
C LEU A 515 11.42 -16.40 -14.28
N GLU A 516 10.64 -17.30 -14.89
CA GLU A 516 9.79 -16.98 -16.05
C GLU A 516 8.73 -15.93 -15.70
N THR A 517 8.18 -15.98 -14.47
CA THR A 517 7.21 -14.99 -13.99
C THR A 517 7.88 -13.63 -13.77
N SER A 518 9.06 -13.60 -13.15
CA SER A 518 9.89 -12.38 -13.02
C SER A 518 10.23 -11.78 -14.39
N ALA A 519 10.59 -12.61 -15.36
CA ALA A 519 10.95 -12.17 -16.72
C ALA A 519 9.79 -11.54 -17.52
N LYS A 520 8.54 -11.63 -17.04
CA LYS A 520 7.40 -10.88 -17.62
C LYS A 520 7.57 -9.37 -17.52
N GLN A 521 8.46 -8.89 -16.64
CA GLN A 521 8.81 -7.47 -16.50
C GLN A 521 9.33 -6.87 -17.82
N PHE A 522 9.93 -7.66 -18.68
CA PHE A 522 10.49 -7.20 -19.95
C PHE A 522 9.48 -7.28 -21.10
N ALA A 523 9.60 -6.37 -22.06
CA ALA A 523 8.92 -6.48 -23.35
C ALA A 523 9.48 -7.65 -24.17
N LYS A 524 8.73 -8.10 -25.17
CA LYS A 524 9.30 -8.93 -26.22
C LYS A 524 10.00 -8.01 -27.23
N ILE A 525 11.30 -8.25 -27.45
CA ILE A 525 12.10 -7.49 -28.41
C ILE A 525 12.09 -8.21 -29.76
N ASP A 526 11.76 -7.47 -30.82
CA ASP A 526 11.90 -7.94 -32.19
C ASP A 526 13.28 -7.52 -32.74
N PRO A 527 14.20 -8.46 -32.98
CA PRO A 527 15.53 -8.12 -33.50
C PRO A 527 15.51 -7.45 -34.89
N ALA A 528 14.46 -7.67 -35.69
CA ALA A 528 14.32 -7.12 -37.03
C ALA A 528 13.67 -5.73 -37.07
N ALA A 529 13.09 -5.28 -35.97
CA ALA A 529 12.47 -3.95 -35.89
C ALA A 529 13.53 -2.85 -35.95
N SER A 530 13.35 -1.90 -36.89
CA SER A 530 14.21 -0.73 -37.01
C SER A 530 13.82 0.42 -36.07
N ALA A 531 12.59 0.45 -35.55
CA ALA A 531 12.10 1.42 -34.60
C ALA A 531 12.67 1.19 -33.20
N GLU A 532 12.66 2.26 -32.38
CA GLU A 532 12.99 2.20 -30.96
C GLU A 532 12.03 1.24 -30.22
N GLN A 533 12.56 0.37 -29.37
CA GLN A 533 11.80 -0.58 -28.57
C GLN A 533 12.10 -0.37 -27.08
N ASP A 534 11.07 -0.22 -26.27
CA ASP A 534 11.21 -0.21 -24.81
C ASP A 534 11.50 -1.61 -24.27
N LEU A 535 12.60 -1.75 -23.53
CA LEU A 535 12.93 -3.02 -22.84
C LEU A 535 11.96 -3.29 -21.69
N VAL A 536 11.51 -2.22 -21.00
CA VAL A 536 10.63 -2.29 -19.84
C VAL A 536 9.38 -1.45 -20.11
N PRO A 537 8.24 -2.09 -20.41
CA PRO A 537 7.02 -1.38 -20.79
C PRO A 537 6.34 -0.68 -19.60
N SER A 538 6.56 -1.13 -18.37
CA SER A 538 6.00 -0.54 -17.15
C SER A 538 6.93 -0.75 -15.96
N TYR A 539 7.03 0.29 -15.13
CA TYR A 539 7.75 0.26 -13.86
C TYR A 539 6.82 0.01 -12.65
N SER A 540 5.51 0.00 -12.84
CA SER A 540 4.52 -0.19 -11.76
C SER A 540 4.62 -1.56 -11.09
N THR A 541 5.04 -2.58 -11.84
CA THR A 541 5.14 -3.98 -11.40
C THR A 541 6.55 -4.42 -11.03
N ILE A 542 7.48 -3.50 -10.87
CA ILE A 542 8.90 -3.83 -10.62
C ILE A 542 9.12 -4.67 -9.35
N TYR A 543 8.23 -4.55 -8.37
CA TYR A 543 8.24 -5.37 -7.15
C TYR A 543 7.95 -6.86 -7.42
N ASN A 544 7.48 -7.23 -8.61
CA ASN A 544 7.34 -8.61 -9.07
C ASN A 544 8.52 -9.08 -9.92
N TYR A 545 9.56 -8.27 -10.07
CA TYR A 545 10.81 -8.66 -10.73
C TYR A 545 11.82 -9.14 -9.69
N ASP A 546 11.72 -10.40 -9.29
CA ASP A 546 12.67 -10.99 -8.34
C ASP A 546 13.98 -11.37 -9.04
N VAL A 547 15.08 -10.85 -8.52
CA VAL A 547 16.45 -11.17 -8.96
C VAL A 547 17.01 -12.24 -8.03
N PHE A 548 17.34 -13.39 -8.58
CA PHE A 548 17.90 -14.50 -7.83
C PHE A 548 19.42 -14.44 -7.75
N PHE A 549 19.95 -14.85 -6.61
CA PHE A 549 21.36 -14.86 -6.30
C PHE A 549 21.74 -16.10 -5.49
N ALA A 550 22.97 -16.60 -5.71
CA ALA A 550 23.63 -17.60 -4.86
C ALA A 550 25.08 -17.19 -4.61
N GLU A 551 25.61 -17.53 -3.44
CA GLU A 551 27.00 -17.25 -3.13
C GLU A 551 27.96 -17.83 -4.18
N ASN A 552 29.11 -17.18 -4.36
CA ASN A 552 30.13 -17.56 -5.31
C ASN A 552 29.64 -17.69 -6.76
N ASN A 553 28.59 -16.94 -7.12
CA ASN A 553 27.93 -17.01 -8.44
C ASN A 553 27.51 -18.44 -8.83
N ALA A 554 27.14 -19.26 -7.83
CA ALA A 554 26.78 -20.65 -8.08
C ALA A 554 25.50 -20.77 -8.94
N LEU A 555 24.54 -19.85 -8.81
CA LEU A 555 23.34 -19.78 -9.66
C LEU A 555 23.62 -18.85 -10.83
N THR A 556 23.37 -19.34 -12.07
CA THR A 556 23.38 -18.49 -13.26
C THR A 556 22.22 -18.81 -14.19
N TYR A 557 21.70 -17.79 -14.87
CA TYR A 557 20.64 -17.92 -15.88
C TYR A 557 20.69 -16.78 -16.90
N GLN A 558 20.07 -17.02 -18.05
CA GLN A 558 19.92 -15.98 -19.08
C GLN A 558 18.46 -15.73 -19.39
N ILE A 559 18.14 -14.49 -19.74
CA ILE A 559 16.80 -14.06 -20.14
C ILE A 559 16.83 -13.76 -21.64
N ASP A 560 16.10 -14.53 -22.42
CA ASP A 560 15.90 -14.29 -23.85
C ASP A 560 14.66 -13.42 -24.07
N VAL A 561 14.87 -12.12 -24.21
CA VAL A 561 13.80 -11.16 -24.43
C VAL A 561 13.19 -11.20 -25.82
N THR A 562 13.75 -12.00 -26.74
CA THR A 562 13.15 -12.24 -28.08
C THR A 562 12.03 -13.26 -28.03
N GLN A 563 11.94 -14.04 -26.95
CA GLN A 563 10.92 -15.06 -26.76
C GLN A 563 9.65 -14.50 -26.12
N ALA A 564 8.56 -15.27 -26.26
CA ALA A 564 7.33 -14.98 -25.55
C ALA A 564 7.50 -15.16 -24.03
N ALA A 565 6.72 -14.45 -23.24
CA ALA A 565 6.66 -14.66 -21.79
C ALA A 565 6.34 -16.13 -21.46
N GLY A 566 7.06 -16.73 -20.50
CA GLY A 566 6.97 -18.14 -20.16
C GLY A 566 7.95 -19.06 -20.91
N SER A 567 8.79 -18.49 -21.79
CA SER A 567 9.81 -19.25 -22.57
C SER A 567 11.12 -18.46 -22.67
N ARG A 568 11.41 -17.61 -21.69
CA ARG A 568 12.55 -16.68 -21.70
C ARG A 568 13.77 -17.17 -20.94
N ILE A 569 13.58 -18.06 -19.97
CA ILE A 569 14.66 -18.52 -19.11
C ILE A 569 15.41 -19.67 -19.77
N VAL A 570 16.67 -19.41 -20.10
CA VAL A 570 17.59 -20.36 -20.73
C VAL A 570 18.90 -20.45 -19.92
N ASN A 571 19.68 -21.50 -20.15
CA ASN A 571 20.98 -21.72 -19.52
C ASN A 571 20.95 -21.60 -17.97
N LEU A 572 19.84 -22.06 -17.36
CA LEU A 572 19.70 -22.08 -15.91
C LEU A 572 20.62 -23.17 -15.33
N THR A 573 21.64 -22.74 -14.56
CA THR A 573 22.62 -23.65 -13.95
C THR A 573 22.80 -23.33 -12.46
N TYR A 574 23.19 -24.37 -11.69
CA TYR A 574 23.67 -24.26 -10.33
C TYR A 574 24.99 -25.01 -10.16
N ALA A 575 26.02 -24.35 -9.63
CA ALA A 575 27.40 -24.90 -9.49
C ALA A 575 27.91 -25.52 -10.81
N GLY A 576 27.65 -24.85 -11.94
CA GLY A 576 28.07 -25.24 -13.28
C GLY A 576 27.28 -26.41 -13.90
N LYS A 577 26.23 -26.93 -13.24
CA LYS A 577 25.37 -27.98 -13.75
C LYS A 577 24.00 -27.43 -14.11
N ALA A 578 23.38 -27.92 -15.18
CA ALA A 578 22.03 -27.57 -15.55
C ALA A 578 21.05 -27.93 -14.42
N VAL A 579 20.20 -26.98 -14.03
CA VAL A 579 19.12 -27.24 -13.06
C VAL A 579 18.06 -28.11 -13.71
N VAL A 580 17.77 -29.24 -13.05
CA VAL A 580 16.69 -30.15 -13.49
C VAL A 580 15.45 -29.97 -12.60
N ALA A 581 14.30 -30.41 -13.14
CA ALA A 581 12.99 -30.19 -12.51
C ALA A 581 12.90 -30.72 -11.06
N THR A 582 13.67 -31.74 -10.72
CA THR A 582 13.65 -32.45 -9.43
C THR A 582 14.63 -31.91 -8.38
N ASP A 583 15.54 -31.00 -8.74
CA ASP A 583 16.53 -30.45 -7.83
C ASP A 583 15.83 -29.69 -6.69
N ASP A 584 16.37 -29.80 -5.48
CA ASP A 584 15.87 -29.08 -4.30
C ASP A 584 16.66 -27.79 -4.08
N PHE A 585 15.93 -26.72 -3.78
CA PHE A 585 16.48 -25.43 -3.36
C PHE A 585 15.72 -24.88 -2.16
N ILE A 586 16.42 -24.14 -1.30
CA ILE A 586 15.82 -23.26 -0.28
C ILE A 586 15.99 -21.85 -0.80
N VAL A 587 14.89 -21.12 -0.94
CA VAL A 587 14.89 -19.72 -1.37
C VAL A 587 14.58 -18.82 -0.18
N ALA A 588 15.56 -17.99 0.21
CA ALA A 588 15.35 -16.90 1.14
C ALA A 588 14.63 -15.75 0.42
N THR A 589 13.57 -15.23 1.02
CA THR A 589 12.71 -14.17 0.46
C THR A 589 11.98 -13.45 1.60
N ASN A 590 10.91 -12.74 1.31
CA ASN A 590 10.06 -12.11 2.32
C ASN A 590 8.72 -12.85 2.50
N ASP A 591 8.01 -12.52 3.58
CA ASP A 591 6.72 -13.11 3.94
C ASP A 591 5.63 -12.82 2.90
N TYR A 592 5.60 -11.60 2.33
CA TYR A 592 4.68 -11.26 1.24
C TYR A 592 4.85 -12.24 0.06
N ARG A 593 6.11 -12.44 -0.41
CA ARG A 593 6.39 -13.33 -1.53
C ARG A 593 6.14 -14.79 -1.18
N ALA A 594 6.62 -15.24 -0.03
CA ALA A 594 6.44 -16.63 0.43
C ALA A 594 4.96 -16.97 0.63
N GLY A 595 4.13 -16.00 1.05
CA GLY A 595 2.69 -16.14 1.26
C GLY A 595 1.84 -16.12 -0.01
N GLY A 596 2.44 -15.86 -1.19
CA GLY A 596 1.72 -15.84 -2.48
C GLY A 596 1.66 -14.48 -3.17
N GLY A 597 2.18 -13.43 -2.54
CA GLY A 597 2.19 -12.07 -3.10
C GLY A 597 2.83 -12.01 -4.48
N GLY A 598 2.17 -11.33 -5.43
CA GLY A 598 2.57 -11.27 -6.83
C GLY A 598 2.18 -12.47 -7.67
N ASN A 599 1.42 -13.42 -7.12
CA ASN A 599 0.84 -14.58 -7.82
C ASN A 599 1.87 -15.45 -8.58
N PHE A 600 3.00 -15.74 -7.91
CA PHE A 600 4.01 -16.63 -8.49
C PHE A 600 3.55 -18.08 -8.44
N PRO A 601 3.58 -18.81 -9.55
CA PRO A 601 3.03 -20.18 -9.63
C PRO A 601 3.66 -21.11 -8.59
N GLY A 602 2.82 -21.74 -7.76
CA GLY A 602 3.24 -22.68 -6.72
C GLY A 602 3.92 -22.05 -5.51
N ILE A 603 3.86 -20.73 -5.34
CA ILE A 603 4.29 -19.99 -4.15
C ILE A 603 3.02 -19.39 -3.53
N ASP A 604 2.50 -20.06 -2.49
CA ASP A 604 1.19 -19.79 -1.90
C ASP A 604 1.18 -19.98 -0.37
N GLY A 605 2.35 -19.94 0.25
CA GLY A 605 2.54 -20.19 1.68
C GLY A 605 2.79 -21.65 2.04
N SER A 606 2.33 -22.61 1.22
CA SER A 606 2.41 -24.06 1.53
C SER A 606 3.85 -24.62 1.54
N LYS A 607 4.78 -23.94 0.86
CA LYS A 607 6.20 -24.36 0.74
C LYS A 607 7.12 -23.66 1.76
N THR A 608 6.58 -22.82 2.64
CA THR A 608 7.35 -22.10 3.67
C THR A 608 7.87 -23.08 4.73
N ILE A 609 9.19 -23.08 4.92
CA ILE A 609 9.88 -23.93 5.90
C ILE A 609 10.47 -23.14 7.06
N ILE A 610 10.73 -21.85 6.88
CA ILE A 610 11.23 -20.92 7.90
C ILE A 610 10.37 -19.68 7.87
N LYS A 611 9.76 -19.33 9.02
CA LYS A 611 9.10 -18.06 9.28
C LYS A 611 9.93 -17.33 10.34
N SER A 612 10.77 -16.39 9.89
CA SER A 612 11.60 -15.60 10.81
C SER A 612 10.76 -14.50 11.50
N PRO A 613 11.04 -14.18 12.76
CA PRO A 613 10.48 -12.99 13.40
C PRO A 613 11.16 -11.69 12.97
N ASP A 614 12.28 -11.77 12.23
CA ASP A 614 13.10 -10.62 11.86
C ASP A 614 12.71 -10.09 10.48
N ALA A 615 12.50 -8.77 10.40
CA ALA A 615 12.27 -8.08 9.14
C ALA A 615 13.53 -8.08 8.27
N ASN A 616 13.37 -8.17 6.95
CA ASN A 616 14.51 -8.16 6.01
C ASN A 616 15.39 -6.91 6.16
N GLN A 617 14.82 -5.74 6.45
CA GLN A 617 15.60 -4.53 6.73
C GLN A 617 16.52 -4.69 7.95
N ALA A 618 16.02 -5.32 9.02
CA ALA A 618 16.82 -5.64 10.20
C ALA A 618 17.90 -6.70 9.90
N VAL A 619 17.57 -7.68 9.04
CA VAL A 619 18.53 -8.69 8.56
C VAL A 619 19.66 -8.03 7.77
N VAL A 620 19.36 -7.11 6.84
CA VAL A 620 20.36 -6.33 6.10
C VAL A 620 21.19 -5.47 7.04
N SER A 621 20.57 -4.78 8.01
CA SER A 621 21.28 -3.98 9.03
C SER A 621 22.24 -4.84 9.85
N SER A 622 21.80 -6.01 10.30
CA SER A 622 22.61 -6.93 11.09
C SER A 622 23.77 -7.51 10.28
N PHE A 623 23.54 -7.86 9.01
CA PHE A 623 24.57 -8.34 8.10
C PHE A 623 25.66 -7.28 7.89
N LEU A 624 25.29 -6.03 7.65
CA LEU A 624 26.23 -4.93 7.48
C LEU A 624 27.03 -4.68 8.77
N LYS A 625 26.39 -4.59 9.93
CA LYS A 625 27.03 -4.32 11.23
C LYS A 625 28.03 -5.40 11.68
N LYS A 626 27.89 -6.64 11.20
CA LYS A 626 28.87 -7.72 11.47
C LYS A 626 30.22 -7.49 10.79
N GLN A 627 30.28 -6.61 9.80
CA GLN A 627 31.45 -6.39 8.96
C GLN A 627 32.01 -4.98 9.18
N ALA A 628 33.30 -4.85 9.52
CA ALA A 628 33.93 -3.53 9.60
C ALA A 628 33.99 -2.85 8.23
N LYS A 629 34.09 -3.65 7.16
CA LYS A 629 34.14 -3.17 5.77
C LYS A 629 33.46 -4.17 4.83
N ILE A 630 32.64 -3.67 3.89
CA ILE A 630 32.19 -4.40 2.71
C ILE A 630 32.98 -3.93 1.48
N THR A 631 33.23 -4.83 0.54
CA THR A 631 34.05 -4.55 -0.65
C THR A 631 33.37 -4.95 -1.94
N ALA A 632 33.67 -4.23 -3.02
CA ALA A 632 33.18 -4.59 -4.34
C ALA A 632 33.51 -6.04 -4.71
N ALA A 633 34.74 -6.49 -4.39
CA ALA A 633 35.22 -7.83 -4.72
C ALA A 633 34.41 -8.96 -4.07
N THR A 634 33.92 -8.76 -2.84
CA THR A 634 33.18 -9.80 -2.08
C THR A 634 31.68 -9.60 -2.08
N ASN A 635 31.20 -8.37 -2.26
CA ASN A 635 29.81 -8.02 -2.00
C ASN A 635 29.11 -7.35 -3.21
N GLY A 636 29.83 -6.94 -4.25
CA GLY A 636 29.31 -6.10 -5.32
C GLY A 636 29.46 -6.61 -6.75
N THR A 637 30.06 -7.79 -6.96
CA THR A 637 30.42 -8.29 -8.30
C THR A 637 29.72 -9.58 -8.74
N GLY A 638 28.53 -9.86 -8.22
CA GLY A 638 27.75 -11.00 -8.68
C GLY A 638 27.39 -10.90 -10.15
N GLN A 639 27.26 -12.05 -10.81
CA GLN A 639 26.82 -12.18 -12.21
C GLN A 639 25.84 -13.35 -12.31
N SER A 640 24.75 -13.26 -11.56
CA SER A 640 23.72 -14.31 -11.51
C SER A 640 22.95 -14.41 -12.82
N TRP A 641 22.79 -13.28 -13.54
CA TRP A 641 21.98 -13.28 -14.74
C TRP A 641 22.48 -12.31 -15.82
N SER A 642 22.08 -12.60 -17.06
CA SER A 642 22.31 -11.72 -18.21
C SER A 642 21.21 -11.93 -19.26
N PHE A 643 21.08 -10.99 -20.21
CA PHE A 643 20.30 -11.26 -21.41
C PHE A 643 21.05 -12.20 -22.36
N VAL A 644 20.31 -12.98 -23.15
CA VAL A 644 20.87 -13.70 -24.30
C VAL A 644 21.39 -12.68 -25.30
N LYS A 645 22.62 -12.94 -25.81
CA LYS A 645 23.22 -12.04 -26.81
C LYS A 645 22.41 -12.01 -28.09
N THR A 646 21.96 -10.84 -28.47
CA THR A 646 21.09 -10.62 -29.63
C THR A 646 21.50 -9.35 -30.36
N ILE A 647 21.63 -9.42 -31.68
CA ILE A 647 21.85 -8.24 -32.53
C ILE A 647 20.47 -7.68 -32.91
N THR A 648 20.22 -6.41 -32.66
CA THR A 648 18.98 -5.73 -33.02
C THR A 648 19.25 -4.67 -34.09
N GLN A 649 18.31 -4.47 -35.03
CA GLN A 649 18.42 -3.43 -36.06
C GLN A 649 18.13 -2.03 -35.50
N GLY A 650 17.13 -1.91 -34.64
CA GLY A 650 16.77 -0.68 -33.97
C GLY A 650 17.27 -0.61 -32.53
N PRO A 651 17.26 0.58 -31.91
CA PRO A 651 17.69 0.76 -30.53
C PRO A 651 16.72 0.13 -29.54
N VAL A 652 17.27 -0.53 -28.51
CA VAL A 652 16.53 -1.01 -27.33
C VAL A 652 16.80 -0.06 -26.18
N ILE A 653 15.75 0.43 -25.52
CA ILE A 653 15.83 1.51 -24.53
C ILE A 653 15.39 1.02 -23.15
N LEU A 654 16.17 1.42 -22.15
CA LEU A 654 15.83 1.36 -20.71
C LEU A 654 15.75 2.79 -20.17
N ARG A 655 14.74 3.09 -19.35
CA ARG A 655 14.65 4.36 -18.62
C ARG A 655 15.27 4.24 -17.25
N SER A 656 16.08 5.23 -16.86
CA SER A 656 16.67 5.32 -15.51
C SER A 656 16.89 6.79 -15.11
N ALA A 657 17.46 7.01 -13.93
CA ALA A 657 17.81 8.35 -13.48
C ALA A 657 18.84 9.00 -14.42
N PRO A 658 18.72 10.29 -14.72
CA PRO A 658 19.67 11.00 -15.57
C PRO A 658 21.08 11.10 -14.96
N GLY A 659 22.10 11.15 -15.81
CA GLY A 659 23.51 11.35 -15.42
C GLY A 659 24.19 10.11 -14.85
N LYS A 660 23.64 8.89 -15.06
CA LYS A 660 24.12 7.66 -14.39
C LYS A 660 24.94 6.72 -15.28
N ILE A 661 25.29 7.10 -16.50
CA ILE A 661 26.08 6.25 -17.42
C ILE A 661 27.42 5.78 -16.81
N ALA A 662 28.07 6.63 -16.00
CA ALA A 662 29.31 6.28 -15.32
C ALA A 662 29.11 5.12 -14.32
N VAL A 663 27.99 5.08 -13.63
CA VAL A 663 27.62 4.00 -12.70
C VAL A 663 27.51 2.66 -13.43
N ALA A 664 26.86 2.63 -14.61
CA ALA A 664 26.81 1.43 -15.43
C ALA A 664 28.20 0.89 -15.78
N ARG A 665 29.16 1.80 -16.06
CA ARG A 665 30.55 1.43 -16.36
C ARG A 665 31.24 0.82 -15.13
N THR A 666 31.07 1.43 -13.97
CA THR A 666 31.65 0.93 -12.71
C THR A 666 31.09 -0.44 -12.33
N LEU A 667 29.81 -0.68 -12.59
CA LEU A 667 29.14 -1.97 -12.37
C LEU A 667 29.49 -3.03 -13.44
N GLY A 668 30.32 -2.69 -14.45
CA GLY A 668 30.66 -3.60 -15.55
C GLY A 668 29.50 -3.91 -16.50
N LEU A 669 28.42 -3.11 -16.48
CA LEU A 669 27.26 -3.29 -17.33
C LEU A 669 27.52 -2.70 -18.73
N HIS A 670 28.44 -3.32 -19.49
CA HIS A 670 28.90 -2.85 -20.79
C HIS A 670 27.78 -2.76 -21.86
N ARG A 671 26.66 -3.44 -21.61
CA ARG A 671 25.47 -3.38 -22.46
C ARG A 671 24.73 -2.04 -22.39
N VAL A 672 24.88 -1.27 -21.32
CA VAL A 672 24.39 0.10 -21.22
C VAL A 672 25.33 0.98 -22.02
N SER A 673 25.02 1.22 -23.29
CA SER A 673 25.99 1.79 -24.26
C SER A 673 26.04 3.32 -24.25
N SER A 674 24.93 3.99 -24.13
CA SER A 674 24.83 5.45 -24.12
C SER A 674 23.64 5.95 -23.31
N GLU A 675 23.72 7.20 -22.87
CA GLU A 675 22.64 7.97 -22.29
C GLU A 675 22.10 8.96 -23.33
N GLY A 676 20.79 8.97 -23.52
CA GLY A 676 20.09 9.85 -24.48
C GLY A 676 19.29 10.96 -23.80
N SER A 677 18.27 11.47 -24.47
CA SER A 677 17.40 12.56 -23.99
C SER A 677 16.51 12.11 -22.82
N LEU A 678 16.01 13.10 -22.09
CA LEU A 678 14.97 12.87 -21.09
C LEU A 678 13.62 12.59 -21.78
N ASP A 679 12.84 11.72 -21.19
CA ASP A 679 11.43 11.56 -21.56
C ASP A 679 10.55 12.62 -20.86
N THR A 680 9.24 12.59 -21.13
CA THR A 680 8.27 13.53 -20.56
C THR A 680 8.09 13.40 -19.04
N SER A 681 8.53 12.28 -18.46
CA SER A 681 8.49 12.00 -17.02
C SER A 681 9.81 12.35 -16.31
N GLY A 682 10.83 12.79 -17.07
CA GLY A 682 12.16 13.18 -16.56
C GLY A 682 13.15 12.02 -16.43
N PHE A 683 12.83 10.82 -16.92
CA PHE A 683 13.81 9.74 -17.02
C PHE A 683 14.75 9.95 -18.20
N ALA A 684 16.02 9.60 -18.01
CA ALA A 684 16.95 9.48 -19.15
C ALA A 684 16.72 8.14 -19.87
N LYS A 685 16.76 8.18 -21.20
CA LYS A 685 16.73 6.99 -22.06
C LYS A 685 18.13 6.43 -22.23
N TYR A 686 18.35 5.20 -21.79
CA TYR A 686 19.63 4.50 -21.97
C TYR A 686 19.51 3.47 -23.07
N THR A 687 20.45 3.49 -24.02
CA THR A 687 20.51 2.46 -25.07
C THR A 687 21.13 1.19 -24.51
N ILE A 688 20.44 0.07 -24.69
CA ILE A 688 20.86 -1.26 -24.27
C ILE A 688 21.34 -2.05 -25.47
N ASP A 689 22.63 -2.32 -25.54
CA ASP A 689 23.26 -3.19 -26.55
C ASP A 689 23.13 -4.66 -26.12
N LEU A 690 22.13 -5.35 -26.63
CA LEU A 690 21.89 -6.74 -26.32
C LEU A 690 22.95 -7.68 -26.93
N SER A 691 23.86 -7.23 -27.79
CA SER A 691 24.96 -8.04 -28.35
C SER A 691 26.13 -8.25 -27.39
N LYS A 692 26.17 -7.50 -26.27
CA LYS A 692 27.24 -7.53 -25.26
C LYS A 692 27.07 -8.57 -24.16
#